data_344a62fd182a5a39c96e719f4d75b273
#
_entry.id   344a62fd182a5a39c96e719f4d75b273
#
_cell.length_a   1.000
_cell.length_b   1.000
_cell.length_c   1.000
_cell.angle_alpha   90.00
_cell.angle_beta   90.00
_cell.angle_gamma   90.00
#
_symmetry.space_group_name_H-M   'P 1'
#
loop_
_entity.id
_entity.type
_entity.pdbx_description
1 polymer ?
#
loop_
_entity_poly.entity_id
_entity_poly.type
_entity_poly.pdbx_seq_one_letter_code
_entity_poly.pdbx_strand_id
1 'polypeptide(L)'
;MTRKVILAAMLMAAFAQGTQAQDLSGQRSEKQDVHMIPGKKLDHHGLIVSPTPHLLNVDAANRLDLQKGVKVIDKKGKFADDVKFLTANAKGIRLTIDFGEKLAAKAGVKPVSGAYSLKADAKGIQIVGYDERGAFYGLQTLRQIVNSEMAKGQMPYTTCNDYPDLPNRGVVEGFYGEPWSHQVRLSLIDYYGKNKMNTYLYGPKDDPYHSCPNWRLPYPEKEAKNISELVQACRRNRVDFVWAIHPGQDIKWNEEDYQNLVHKLDLMYDLGVRSFAIFFDDISGEGANPVKQSELLNRLAKEFVKAKGDVTPLVMCPTDYTRLWANPKPTGSLAIFGNTLDPSINVFWTGDVVCSDLTRETLDWVNSRIKRPAYYWWNFPVTDYARHIIMQGPTYGLQTDLTNKDLCGFVSNPMEHGEASKLALYGVADYAWNIANYNPLDNWERGLVDLTPEAHDAYRTFAMHSCDTETGYRRIESWETKSFRIDNFTDAEFNALQKEFEKVKNAPAQMEANCKNALLIKELRPWLTEFGKLGNRGLKTMQLIKEYKAGNDQAFWDGYVNNRMSKEDVAAYEKHKSGTMVLQPFYEQSMDDMASGFFKKLTGKVPAFYKGIGTYATLKTTQSKAMFDNDSTTYYTSGNSQNTGDWIGADLGCVRSVSEVRILQGRNSVDDVDYFDNTVLEYSLDKKEWKALTGELKKQYIINWKTDSPVEARYIRIKKLKSDKRNWAAVRTFEVNPTTPDRLSFTVEAKDMQAAMYGFDENPCTSFANEGTLTMGVEKDVKGYTLLLKLAPGKSLVCRQLNAKGKVLATTNIDQSFCKIDLVKKAAKVQLDGSAEIFEIIPEK
;
A
#
# COMPACT_ATOMS: atom_id res chain seq x y z
N MET A 1 -17.07 27.83 -8.51
CA MET A 1 -16.48 27.10 -7.36
C MET A 1 -17.42 26.08 -6.73
N THR A 2 -18.71 26.27 -6.72
CA THR A 2 -19.70 25.41 -6.02
C THR A 2 -20.01 24.05 -6.70
N ARG A 3 -19.90 23.90 -8.00
CA ARG A 3 -20.20 22.60 -8.68
C ARG A 3 -19.07 21.57 -8.60
N LYS A 4 -17.80 21.99 -8.57
CA LYS A 4 -16.66 21.07 -8.43
C LYS A 4 -16.52 20.53 -6.99
N VAL A 5 -16.91 21.31 -6.00
CA VAL A 5 -16.92 20.88 -4.59
C VAL A 5 -18.08 19.90 -4.33
N ILE A 6 -19.22 20.09 -4.98
CA ILE A 6 -20.36 19.16 -4.86
C ILE A 6 -20.08 17.84 -5.59
N LEU A 7 -19.38 17.85 -6.73
CA LEU A 7 -18.99 16.62 -7.44
C LEU A 7 -17.89 15.85 -6.69
N ALA A 8 -16.92 16.56 -6.09
CA ALA A 8 -15.92 15.96 -5.22
C ALA A 8 -16.53 15.41 -3.90
N ALA A 9 -17.54 16.09 -3.35
CA ALA A 9 -18.28 15.60 -2.19
C ALA A 9 -19.21 14.43 -2.53
N MET A 10 -19.81 14.38 -3.72
CA MET A 10 -20.57 13.21 -4.18
C MET A 10 -19.69 12.03 -4.56
N LEU A 11 -18.50 12.26 -5.12
CA LEU A 11 -17.50 11.21 -5.33
C LEU A 11 -16.93 10.70 -4.01
N MET A 12 -16.66 11.59 -3.04
CA MET A 12 -16.28 11.14 -1.68
C MET A 12 -17.44 10.46 -0.94
N ALA A 13 -18.69 10.84 -1.18
CA ALA A 13 -19.86 10.14 -0.62
C ALA A 13 -20.13 8.80 -1.30
N ALA A 14 -19.86 8.66 -2.60
CA ALA A 14 -19.88 7.38 -3.30
C ALA A 14 -18.71 6.47 -2.85
N PHE A 15 -17.52 7.05 -2.60
CA PHE A 15 -16.41 6.35 -1.95
C PHE A 15 -16.75 5.95 -0.51
N ALA A 16 -17.42 6.81 0.26
CA ALA A 16 -17.88 6.48 1.61
C ALA A 16 -18.98 5.40 1.60
N GLN A 17 -19.76 5.27 0.54
CA GLN A 17 -20.73 4.18 0.38
C GLN A 17 -20.11 2.90 -0.22
N GLY A 18 -19.11 3.02 -1.08
CA GLY A 18 -18.36 1.88 -1.64
C GLY A 18 -17.31 1.31 -0.66
N THR A 19 -16.80 2.12 0.26
CA THR A 19 -15.94 1.69 1.37
C THR A 19 -16.75 1.26 2.59
N GLN A 20 -18.09 1.21 2.51
CA GLN A 20 -18.86 0.57 3.55
C GLN A 20 -18.41 -0.88 3.69
N ALA A 21 -17.54 -1.04 4.67
CA ALA A 21 -17.21 -2.32 5.27
C ALA A 21 -16.62 -3.36 4.32
N GLN A 22 -15.58 -3.02 3.65
CA GLN A 22 -14.56 -4.04 3.54
C GLN A 22 -13.99 -4.22 4.96
N ASP A 23 -14.53 -5.14 5.72
CA ASP A 23 -13.80 -5.72 6.83
C ASP A 23 -12.66 -6.56 6.25
N LEU A 24 -11.68 -5.84 5.73
CA LEU A 24 -10.46 -6.42 5.16
C LEU A 24 -9.63 -7.08 6.27
N SER A 25 -9.91 -6.75 7.55
CA SER A 25 -9.24 -7.34 8.70
C SER A 25 -9.68 -8.78 8.98
N GLY A 26 -10.94 -9.14 8.67
CA GLY A 26 -11.48 -10.48 8.91
C GLY A 26 -11.07 -11.52 7.88
N GLN A 27 -10.61 -11.13 6.69
CA GLN A 27 -10.16 -12.08 5.65
C GLN A 27 -8.73 -12.57 5.81
N ARG A 28 -8.04 -12.02 6.76
CA ARG A 28 -6.61 -12.02 6.82
C ARG A 28 -5.95 -13.23 7.41
N SER A 29 -6.55 -13.81 8.40
CA SER A 29 -5.73 -14.34 9.46
C SER A 29 -4.98 -15.62 9.10
N GLU A 30 -5.64 -16.63 8.60
CA GLU A 30 -5.01 -17.94 8.51
C GLU A 30 -4.62 -18.33 7.07
N LYS A 31 -5.34 -17.83 6.08
CA LYS A 31 -5.09 -18.17 4.67
C LYS A 31 -3.86 -17.47 4.07
N GLN A 32 -3.50 -16.28 4.55
CA GLN A 32 -2.35 -15.54 4.01
C GLN A 32 -1.01 -16.17 4.36
N ASP A 33 -0.85 -16.69 5.57
CA ASP A 33 0.38 -17.39 5.97
C ASP A 33 0.60 -18.66 5.15
N VAL A 34 -0.47 -19.36 4.80
CA VAL A 34 -0.42 -20.55 3.93
C VAL A 34 0.01 -20.20 2.50
N HIS A 35 -0.43 -19.05 1.98
CA HIS A 35 -0.08 -18.61 0.62
C HIS A 35 1.31 -18.02 0.49
N MET A 36 1.95 -17.64 1.59
CA MET A 36 3.33 -17.18 1.65
C MET A 36 4.34 -18.33 1.77
N ILE A 37 3.91 -19.53 2.11
CA ILE A 37 4.80 -20.68 2.16
C ILE A 37 5.33 -20.90 0.74
N PRO A 38 6.66 -20.80 0.52
CA PRO A 38 7.22 -21.03 -0.80
C PRO A 38 6.88 -22.43 -1.25
N GLY A 39 6.27 -22.55 -2.41
CA GLY A 39 6.12 -23.81 -3.09
C GLY A 39 7.47 -24.46 -3.36
N LYS A 40 7.47 -25.59 -4.03
CA LYS A 40 8.71 -26.23 -4.46
C LYS A 40 9.53 -25.25 -5.30
N LYS A 41 10.74 -24.92 -4.83
CA LYS A 41 11.66 -24.09 -5.60
C LYS A 41 12.05 -24.83 -6.89
N LEU A 42 11.82 -24.21 -8.04
CA LEU A 42 12.21 -24.77 -9.34
C LEU A 42 13.69 -24.57 -9.58
N ASP A 43 14.31 -25.50 -10.30
CA ASP A 43 15.67 -25.30 -10.84
C ASP A 43 15.57 -24.49 -12.13
N HIS A 44 16.02 -23.23 -12.10
CA HIS A 44 16.09 -22.34 -13.25
C HIS A 44 17.41 -22.45 -14.04
N HIS A 45 18.26 -23.43 -13.71
CA HIS A 45 19.56 -23.66 -14.36
C HIS A 45 20.46 -22.43 -14.43
N GLY A 46 20.34 -21.50 -13.47
CA GLY A 46 21.05 -20.22 -13.47
C GLY A 46 20.58 -19.22 -14.53
N LEU A 47 19.42 -19.45 -15.14
CA LEU A 47 18.79 -18.56 -16.10
C LEU A 47 17.64 -17.78 -15.47
N ILE A 48 17.39 -16.58 -15.99
CA ILE A 48 16.18 -15.82 -15.69
C ILE A 48 15.30 -15.83 -16.94
N VAL A 49 14.37 -16.78 -16.98
CA VAL A 49 13.34 -16.86 -18.03
C VAL A 49 11.99 -16.57 -17.40
N SER A 50 11.35 -15.53 -17.88
CA SER A 50 10.04 -15.09 -17.40
C SER A 50 9.03 -15.03 -18.57
N PRO A 51 7.84 -15.56 -18.37
CA PRO A 51 7.38 -16.42 -17.26
C PRO A 51 8.14 -17.73 -17.15
N THR A 52 8.02 -18.40 -15.98
CA THR A 52 8.63 -19.72 -15.73
C THR A 52 8.13 -20.76 -16.73
N PRO A 53 9.02 -21.36 -17.54
CA PRO A 53 8.60 -22.32 -18.56
C PRO A 53 8.07 -23.63 -17.94
N HIS A 54 7.12 -24.27 -18.64
CA HIS A 54 6.63 -25.62 -18.27
C HIS A 54 7.72 -26.67 -18.41
N LEU A 55 8.54 -26.56 -19.45
CA LEU A 55 9.67 -27.45 -19.67
C LEU A 55 10.87 -26.65 -20.16
N LEU A 56 11.93 -26.63 -19.39
CA LEU A 56 13.22 -26.04 -19.72
C LEU A 56 14.34 -27.04 -19.39
N ASN A 57 15.06 -27.50 -20.38
CA ASN A 57 16.24 -28.34 -20.20
C ASN A 57 17.46 -27.60 -20.73
N VAL A 58 18.53 -27.56 -19.95
CA VAL A 58 19.77 -26.85 -20.25
C VAL A 58 20.96 -27.82 -20.16
N ASP A 59 21.68 -27.97 -21.26
CA ASP A 59 22.94 -28.67 -21.29
C ASP A 59 24.10 -27.66 -21.27
N ALA A 60 24.60 -27.39 -20.09
CA ALA A 60 25.68 -26.41 -19.86
C ALA A 60 27.05 -26.85 -20.38
N ALA A 61 27.24 -28.16 -20.65
CA ALA A 61 28.50 -28.70 -21.19
C ALA A 61 28.69 -28.38 -22.68
N ASN A 62 27.60 -28.27 -23.44
CA ASN A 62 27.59 -27.94 -24.85
C ASN A 62 27.04 -26.53 -25.08
N ARG A 63 27.72 -25.75 -25.92
CA ARG A 63 27.38 -24.35 -26.13
C ARG A 63 27.46 -23.92 -27.60
N LEU A 64 26.65 -22.94 -27.97
CA LEU A 64 26.72 -22.21 -29.24
C LEU A 64 27.49 -20.91 -29.01
N ASP A 65 28.47 -20.67 -29.87
CA ASP A 65 29.28 -19.44 -29.86
C ASP A 65 28.53 -18.29 -30.55
N LEU A 66 27.78 -17.52 -29.80
CA LEU A 66 27.01 -16.38 -30.33
C LEU A 66 27.87 -15.22 -30.82
N GLN A 67 29.18 -15.19 -30.51
CA GLN A 67 30.11 -14.17 -31.01
C GLN A 67 30.30 -14.30 -32.53
N LYS A 68 30.06 -15.48 -33.10
CA LYS A 68 30.04 -15.69 -34.56
C LYS A 68 28.89 -14.98 -35.27
N GLY A 69 27.98 -14.39 -34.50
CA GLY A 69 26.73 -13.82 -35.01
C GLY A 69 25.73 -14.88 -35.47
N VAL A 70 24.59 -14.43 -35.94
CA VAL A 70 23.44 -15.29 -36.23
C VAL A 70 22.93 -15.04 -37.65
N LYS A 71 22.74 -16.13 -38.41
CA LYS A 71 22.03 -16.12 -39.70
C LYS A 71 20.55 -16.39 -39.45
N VAL A 72 19.74 -15.35 -39.48
CA VAL A 72 18.29 -15.42 -39.24
C VAL A 72 17.57 -15.92 -40.51
N ILE A 73 16.70 -16.91 -40.35
CA ILE A 73 15.82 -17.46 -41.38
C ILE A 73 14.39 -17.33 -40.84
N ASP A 74 13.79 -16.17 -41.06
CA ASP A 74 12.39 -15.90 -40.75
C ASP A 74 11.51 -16.37 -41.94
N LYS A 75 10.86 -17.51 -41.76
CA LYS A 75 10.09 -18.16 -42.83
C LYS A 75 8.83 -17.39 -43.24
N LYS A 76 8.30 -16.54 -42.38
CA LYS A 76 7.07 -15.77 -42.61
C LYS A 76 7.33 -14.28 -42.80
N GLY A 77 8.56 -13.80 -42.56
CA GLY A 77 8.93 -12.38 -42.65
C GLY A 77 8.26 -11.48 -41.59
N LYS A 78 8.00 -11.99 -40.38
CA LYS A 78 7.24 -11.32 -39.31
C LYS A 78 8.10 -10.80 -38.17
N PHE A 79 9.39 -11.19 -38.08
CA PHE A 79 10.18 -11.01 -36.86
C PHE A 79 11.45 -10.17 -37.09
N ALA A 80 11.51 -9.38 -38.14
CA ALA A 80 12.69 -8.57 -38.49
C ALA A 80 13.12 -7.63 -37.34
N ASP A 81 12.21 -7.03 -36.67
CA ASP A 81 12.48 -6.16 -35.51
C ASP A 81 12.77 -6.96 -34.25
N ASP A 82 12.11 -8.10 -34.09
CA ASP A 82 12.18 -8.92 -32.87
C ASP A 82 13.53 -9.61 -32.69
N VAL A 83 14.34 -9.75 -33.78
CA VAL A 83 15.66 -10.37 -33.76
C VAL A 83 16.81 -9.37 -33.66
N LYS A 84 16.55 -8.07 -33.59
CA LYS A 84 17.61 -7.02 -33.58
C LYS A 84 18.54 -7.08 -32.35
N PHE A 85 18.17 -7.83 -31.31
CA PHE A 85 19.06 -8.08 -30.18
C PHE A 85 20.21 -9.05 -30.49
N LEU A 86 20.21 -9.69 -31.64
CA LEU A 86 21.27 -10.61 -32.13
C LEU A 86 22.14 -9.91 -33.16
N THR A 87 23.45 -10.17 -33.11
CA THR A 87 24.38 -9.71 -34.17
C THR A 87 24.16 -10.52 -35.44
N ALA A 88 23.73 -9.85 -36.49
CA ALA A 88 23.47 -10.50 -37.77
C ALA A 88 24.79 -10.90 -38.47
N ASN A 89 24.89 -12.14 -38.95
CA ASN A 89 26.00 -12.64 -39.75
C ASN A 89 25.53 -13.75 -40.73
N ALA A 90 25.73 -13.55 -42.02
CA ALA A 90 25.29 -14.51 -43.03
C ALA A 90 25.99 -15.89 -42.92
N LYS A 91 27.16 -15.95 -42.27
CA LYS A 91 27.92 -17.17 -41.98
C LYS A 91 27.83 -17.62 -40.54
N GLY A 92 27.02 -16.92 -39.75
CA GLY A 92 26.84 -17.20 -38.33
C GLY A 92 25.97 -18.41 -38.03
N ILE A 93 25.65 -18.59 -36.73
CA ILE A 93 24.78 -19.66 -36.26
C ILE A 93 23.39 -19.51 -36.90
N ARG A 94 22.86 -20.59 -37.41
CA ARG A 94 21.55 -20.61 -38.04
C ARG A 94 20.44 -20.47 -36.95
N LEU A 95 19.61 -19.43 -37.07
CA LEU A 95 18.36 -19.27 -36.33
C LEU A 95 17.19 -19.41 -37.31
N THR A 96 16.38 -20.45 -37.16
CA THR A 96 15.17 -20.64 -37.97
C THR A 96 13.96 -20.31 -37.13
N ILE A 97 13.07 -19.45 -37.64
CA ILE A 97 11.81 -19.06 -36.98
C ILE A 97 10.68 -19.40 -37.95
N ASP A 98 9.70 -20.15 -37.46
CA ASP A 98 8.50 -20.49 -38.22
C ASP A 98 7.31 -20.73 -37.30
N PHE A 99 6.10 -20.73 -37.83
CA PHE A 99 4.89 -21.03 -37.06
C PHE A 99 3.79 -21.63 -37.96
N GLY A 100 2.84 -22.27 -37.30
CA GLY A 100 1.64 -22.84 -37.92
C GLY A 100 1.32 -24.22 -37.37
N GLU A 101 0.06 -24.55 -37.29
CA GLU A 101 -0.49 -25.74 -36.62
C GLU A 101 0.18 -27.04 -37.00
N LYS A 102 0.39 -27.27 -38.34
CA LYS A 102 1.01 -28.51 -38.83
C LYS A 102 2.48 -28.62 -38.43
N LEU A 103 3.21 -27.51 -38.39
CA LEU A 103 4.61 -27.45 -37.95
C LEU A 103 4.69 -27.64 -36.43
N ALA A 104 3.85 -26.96 -35.70
CA ALA A 104 3.73 -27.08 -34.25
C ALA A 104 3.48 -28.53 -33.83
N ALA A 105 2.51 -29.19 -34.45
CA ALA A 105 2.21 -30.61 -34.19
C ALA A 105 3.46 -31.52 -34.42
N LYS A 106 4.24 -31.29 -35.49
CA LYS A 106 5.49 -32.03 -35.76
C LYS A 106 6.59 -31.74 -34.75
N ALA A 107 6.60 -30.54 -34.17
CA ALA A 107 7.56 -30.12 -33.14
C ALA A 107 7.11 -30.47 -31.71
N GLY A 108 5.94 -31.09 -31.51
CA GLY A 108 5.38 -31.42 -30.20
C GLY A 108 4.90 -30.20 -29.45
N VAL A 109 4.55 -29.13 -30.14
CA VAL A 109 4.02 -27.91 -29.54
C VAL A 109 2.53 -28.08 -29.25
N LYS A 110 2.11 -27.70 -28.06
CA LYS A 110 0.69 -27.76 -27.62
C LYS A 110 -0.21 -26.91 -28.54
N PRO A 111 -1.41 -27.41 -28.92
CA PRO A 111 -2.31 -26.67 -29.82
C PRO A 111 -3.09 -25.54 -29.14
N VAL A 112 -2.35 -24.57 -28.60
CA VAL A 112 -2.91 -23.36 -27.96
C VAL A 112 -2.17 -22.12 -28.44
N SER A 113 -2.86 -21.01 -28.58
CA SER A 113 -2.27 -19.74 -28.98
C SER A 113 -1.15 -19.34 -28.02
N GLY A 114 0.00 -18.94 -28.57
CA GLY A 114 1.18 -18.56 -27.78
C GLY A 114 2.10 -19.73 -27.42
N ALA A 115 1.74 -20.97 -27.69
CA ALA A 115 2.62 -22.12 -27.44
C ALA A 115 3.77 -22.18 -28.44
N TYR A 116 4.95 -22.63 -27.99
CA TYR A 116 6.16 -22.73 -28.82
C TYR A 116 7.10 -23.84 -28.36
N SER A 117 8.00 -24.20 -29.28
CA SER A 117 9.22 -24.97 -29.02
C SER A 117 10.43 -24.12 -29.41
N LEU A 118 11.40 -24.02 -28.51
CA LEU A 118 12.73 -23.48 -28.76
C LEU A 118 13.75 -24.59 -28.55
N LYS A 119 14.60 -24.84 -29.56
CA LYS A 119 15.68 -25.79 -29.48
C LYS A 119 16.99 -25.17 -29.98
N ALA A 120 18.00 -25.22 -29.15
CA ALA A 120 19.38 -24.80 -29.47
C ALA A 120 20.31 -26.01 -29.31
N ASP A 121 20.94 -26.42 -30.39
CA ASP A 121 21.88 -27.56 -30.44
C ASP A 121 23.00 -27.30 -31.46
N ALA A 122 23.84 -28.33 -31.76
CA ALA A 122 24.93 -28.23 -32.72
C ALA A 122 24.48 -27.80 -34.12
N LYS A 123 23.22 -27.96 -34.49
CA LYS A 123 22.65 -27.56 -35.79
C LYS A 123 22.20 -26.08 -35.82
N GLY A 124 22.23 -25.41 -34.70
CA GLY A 124 21.81 -24.03 -34.55
C GLY A 124 20.59 -23.88 -33.62
N ILE A 125 19.83 -22.80 -33.84
CA ILE A 125 18.66 -22.46 -33.04
C ILE A 125 17.39 -22.58 -33.88
N GLN A 126 16.38 -23.24 -33.37
CA GLN A 126 15.08 -23.39 -34.02
C GLN A 126 13.95 -22.93 -33.06
N ILE A 127 13.08 -22.09 -33.57
CA ILE A 127 11.83 -21.68 -32.89
C ILE A 127 10.64 -22.05 -33.77
N VAL A 128 9.69 -22.80 -33.21
CA VAL A 128 8.45 -23.17 -33.87
C VAL A 128 7.29 -22.75 -32.95
N GLY A 129 6.47 -21.79 -33.40
CA GLY A 129 5.26 -21.38 -32.72
C GLY A 129 4.03 -22.16 -33.22
N TYR A 130 3.03 -22.36 -32.34
CA TYR A 130 1.70 -22.78 -32.80
C TYR A 130 1.12 -21.74 -33.77
N ASP A 131 1.28 -20.47 -33.41
CA ASP A 131 0.90 -19.27 -34.15
C ASP A 131 2.01 -18.22 -34.12
N GLU A 132 1.79 -17.04 -34.71
CA GLU A 132 2.75 -15.92 -34.71
C GLU A 132 3.12 -15.51 -33.27
N ARG A 133 2.15 -15.50 -32.36
CA ARG A 133 2.34 -15.13 -30.95
C ARG A 133 3.26 -16.13 -30.25
N GLY A 134 3.11 -17.43 -30.51
CA GLY A 134 4.00 -18.47 -29.99
C GLY A 134 5.43 -18.32 -30.46
N ALA A 135 5.64 -18.06 -31.74
CA ALA A 135 7.00 -17.82 -32.28
C ALA A 135 7.63 -16.56 -31.67
N PHE A 136 6.87 -15.50 -31.47
CA PHE A 136 7.31 -14.30 -30.77
C PHE A 136 7.71 -14.59 -29.30
N TYR A 137 6.94 -15.39 -28.58
CA TYR A 137 7.26 -15.76 -27.21
C TYR A 137 8.52 -16.66 -27.13
N GLY A 138 8.71 -17.52 -28.10
CA GLY A 138 9.96 -18.27 -28.23
C GLY A 138 11.18 -17.36 -28.44
N LEU A 139 11.01 -16.26 -29.20
CA LEU A 139 12.05 -15.23 -29.34
C LEU A 139 12.30 -14.46 -28.04
N GLN A 140 11.27 -14.16 -27.26
CA GLN A 140 11.48 -13.52 -25.95
C GLN A 140 12.27 -14.45 -25.01
N THR A 141 11.95 -15.74 -24.98
CA THR A 141 12.72 -16.72 -24.21
C THR A 141 14.17 -16.79 -24.70
N LEU A 142 14.40 -16.84 -26.01
CA LEU A 142 15.76 -16.80 -26.58
C LEU A 142 16.52 -15.54 -26.13
N ARG A 143 15.86 -14.37 -26.18
CA ARG A 143 16.43 -13.09 -25.76
C ARG A 143 16.82 -13.09 -24.28
N GLN A 144 15.98 -13.63 -23.42
CA GLN A 144 16.25 -13.74 -21.99
C GLN A 144 17.44 -14.67 -21.72
N ILE A 145 17.51 -15.83 -22.40
CA ILE A 145 18.63 -16.76 -22.25
C ILE A 145 19.94 -16.13 -22.72
N VAL A 146 19.94 -15.49 -23.90
CA VAL A 146 21.13 -14.87 -24.49
C VAL A 146 21.66 -13.70 -23.64
N ASN A 147 20.77 -12.96 -23.00
CA ASN A 147 21.12 -11.83 -22.12
C ASN A 147 21.53 -12.28 -20.70
N SER A 148 21.39 -13.56 -20.36
CA SER A 148 21.78 -14.06 -19.04
C SER A 148 23.28 -14.07 -18.83
N GLU A 149 23.73 -13.93 -17.60
CA GLU A 149 25.15 -14.05 -17.21
C GLU A 149 25.75 -15.41 -17.62
N MET A 150 24.93 -16.48 -17.59
CA MET A 150 25.36 -17.82 -18.00
C MET A 150 25.71 -17.89 -19.47
N ALA A 151 25.07 -17.14 -20.35
CA ALA A 151 25.33 -17.18 -21.78
C ALA A 151 26.61 -16.46 -22.17
N LYS A 152 26.90 -15.27 -21.61
CA LYS A 152 28.13 -14.46 -21.85
C LYS A 152 28.73 -14.62 -23.27
N GLY A 153 27.89 -14.54 -24.32
CA GLY A 153 28.29 -14.77 -25.72
C GLY A 153 28.34 -16.24 -26.13
N GLN A 154 28.07 -17.18 -25.22
CA GLN A 154 28.02 -18.62 -25.47
C GLN A 154 26.76 -19.25 -24.89
N MET A 155 25.72 -19.39 -25.70
CA MET A 155 24.45 -19.95 -25.28
C MET A 155 24.56 -21.46 -25.01
N PRO A 156 24.15 -21.97 -23.83
CA PRO A 156 24.09 -23.42 -23.61
C PRO A 156 23.08 -24.09 -24.54
N TYR A 157 23.28 -25.37 -24.86
CA TYR A 157 22.25 -26.11 -25.57
C TYR A 157 21.02 -26.15 -24.72
N THR A 158 19.89 -25.81 -25.32
CA THR A 158 18.64 -25.57 -24.57
C THR A 158 17.46 -26.15 -25.35
N THR A 159 16.56 -26.83 -24.62
CA THR A 159 15.24 -27.19 -25.15
C THR A 159 14.19 -26.61 -24.23
N CYS A 160 13.29 -25.81 -24.80
CA CYS A 160 12.15 -25.23 -24.08
C CYS A 160 10.87 -25.52 -24.88
N ASN A 161 9.93 -26.27 -24.27
CA ASN A 161 8.60 -26.49 -24.84
C ASN A 161 7.62 -25.83 -23.86
N ASP A 162 6.88 -24.83 -24.34
CA ASP A 162 6.19 -23.94 -23.43
C ASP A 162 4.86 -23.42 -24.01
N TYR A 163 3.95 -23.03 -23.13
CA TYR A 163 2.61 -22.59 -23.50
C TYR A 163 1.94 -21.84 -22.33
N PRO A 164 0.97 -20.95 -22.57
CA PRO A 164 0.20 -20.34 -21.48
C PRO A 164 -0.87 -21.26 -20.94
N ASP A 165 -1.06 -21.26 -19.60
CA ASP A 165 -2.20 -21.95 -18.97
C ASP A 165 -3.52 -21.18 -19.18
N LEU A 166 -3.47 -19.83 -19.13
CA LEU A 166 -4.62 -18.98 -19.36
C LEU A 166 -4.57 -18.29 -20.73
N PRO A 167 -5.69 -18.23 -21.47
CA PRO A 167 -5.74 -17.59 -22.77
C PRO A 167 -5.55 -16.08 -22.73
N ASN A 168 -6.11 -15.40 -21.71
CA ASN A 168 -6.02 -13.96 -21.53
C ASN A 168 -5.24 -13.65 -20.25
N ARG A 169 -4.17 -12.87 -20.40
CA ARG A 169 -3.18 -12.59 -19.33
C ARG A 169 -2.70 -11.16 -19.44
N GLY A 170 -2.85 -10.36 -18.39
CA GLY A 170 -2.37 -8.99 -18.52
C GLY A 170 -2.82 -8.04 -17.43
N VAL A 171 -3.17 -6.85 -17.85
CA VAL A 171 -3.38 -5.71 -16.99
C VAL A 171 -4.63 -4.95 -17.38
N VAL A 172 -5.33 -4.44 -16.38
CA VAL A 172 -6.39 -3.44 -16.56
C VAL A 172 -5.95 -2.12 -15.91
N GLU A 173 -5.81 -1.05 -16.68
CA GLU A 173 -5.64 0.30 -16.18
C GLU A 173 -7.01 0.81 -15.71
N GLY A 174 -7.43 0.39 -14.52
CA GLY A 174 -8.78 0.61 -13.99
C GLY A 174 -8.80 1.20 -12.59
N PHE A 175 -7.66 1.67 -12.08
CA PHE A 175 -7.52 2.31 -10.78
C PHE A 175 -8.05 3.75 -10.79
N TYR A 176 -8.38 4.26 -9.61
CA TYR A 176 -8.63 5.68 -9.37
C TYR A 176 -7.33 6.39 -9.07
N GLY A 177 -7.17 7.61 -9.56
CA GLY A 177 -5.99 8.44 -9.35
C GLY A 177 -5.47 9.06 -10.62
N GLU A 178 -4.17 9.36 -10.66
CA GLU A 178 -3.55 9.94 -11.82
C GLU A 178 -3.28 8.86 -12.88
N PRO A 179 -3.89 8.94 -14.09
CA PRO A 179 -3.64 7.98 -15.17
C PRO A 179 -2.17 7.96 -15.56
N TRP A 180 -1.67 6.81 -15.99
CA TRP A 180 -0.30 6.69 -16.46
C TRP A 180 0.02 7.66 -17.59
N SER A 181 1.23 8.20 -17.57
CA SER A 181 1.73 8.98 -18.70
C SER A 181 1.85 8.10 -19.95
N HIS A 182 1.78 8.70 -21.13
CA HIS A 182 1.95 7.99 -22.40
C HIS A 182 3.28 7.22 -22.45
N GLN A 183 4.37 7.80 -21.92
CA GLN A 183 5.67 7.15 -21.84
C GLN A 183 5.67 5.90 -20.94
N VAL A 184 5.00 5.95 -19.79
CA VAL A 184 4.86 4.81 -18.88
C VAL A 184 4.03 3.71 -19.53
N ARG A 185 2.92 4.05 -20.22
CA ARG A 185 2.13 3.07 -20.98
C ARG A 185 2.93 2.36 -22.05
N LEU A 186 3.74 3.08 -22.82
CA LEU A 186 4.63 2.46 -23.83
C LEU A 186 5.66 1.53 -23.19
N SER A 187 6.28 1.95 -22.08
CA SER A 187 7.22 1.14 -21.31
C SER A 187 6.56 -0.13 -20.75
N LEU A 188 5.32 -0.04 -20.28
CA LEU A 188 4.54 -1.19 -19.79
C LEU A 188 4.17 -2.14 -20.93
N ILE A 189 3.78 -1.64 -22.11
CA ILE A 189 3.46 -2.48 -23.27
C ILE A 189 4.68 -3.30 -23.71
N ASP A 190 5.86 -2.70 -23.73
CA ASP A 190 7.10 -3.43 -24.03
C ASP A 190 7.40 -4.49 -22.95
N TYR A 191 7.14 -4.16 -21.70
CA TYR A 191 7.24 -5.08 -20.57
C TYR A 191 6.25 -6.26 -20.70
N TYR A 192 5.01 -6.01 -21.13
CA TYR A 192 4.01 -7.06 -21.34
C TYR A 192 4.47 -8.05 -22.41
N GLY A 193 4.93 -7.55 -23.56
CA GLY A 193 5.47 -8.42 -24.61
C GLY A 193 6.64 -9.27 -24.14
N LYS A 194 7.61 -8.67 -23.43
CA LYS A 194 8.77 -9.37 -22.86
C LYS A 194 8.35 -10.51 -21.94
N ASN A 195 7.32 -10.29 -21.11
CA ASN A 195 6.83 -11.25 -20.11
C ASN A 195 5.60 -12.04 -20.58
N LYS A 196 5.39 -12.14 -21.90
CA LYS A 196 4.37 -12.98 -22.54
C LYS A 196 2.94 -12.73 -22.07
N MET A 197 2.65 -11.53 -21.55
CA MET A 197 1.29 -11.03 -21.35
C MET A 197 0.70 -10.66 -22.72
N ASN A 198 -0.60 -10.86 -22.89
CA ASN A 198 -1.25 -10.61 -24.17
C ASN A 198 -2.46 -9.66 -24.10
N THR A 199 -2.73 -9.05 -22.95
CA THR A 199 -3.91 -8.23 -22.74
C THR A 199 -3.54 -6.95 -22.00
N TYR A 200 -3.90 -5.81 -22.57
CA TYR A 200 -3.89 -4.51 -21.92
C TYR A 200 -5.26 -3.87 -22.06
N LEU A 201 -6.03 -3.82 -20.95
CA LEU A 201 -7.30 -3.13 -20.90
C LEU A 201 -7.07 -1.66 -20.53
N TYR A 202 -7.45 -0.78 -21.44
CA TYR A 202 -7.42 0.66 -21.27
C TYR A 202 -8.78 1.16 -20.77
N GLY A 203 -8.87 1.49 -19.48
CA GLY A 203 -10.08 2.00 -18.87
C GLY A 203 -9.79 2.89 -17.66
N PRO A 204 -8.87 3.92 -17.81
CA PRO A 204 -8.53 4.80 -16.71
C PRO A 204 -9.74 5.61 -16.24
N LYS A 205 -10.05 5.53 -14.95
CA LYS A 205 -11.26 6.13 -14.33
C LYS A 205 -11.35 7.64 -14.54
N ASP A 206 -10.22 8.32 -14.65
CA ASP A 206 -10.15 9.77 -14.83
C ASP A 206 -10.07 10.21 -16.31
N ASP A 207 -10.27 9.28 -17.26
CA ASP A 207 -10.45 9.60 -18.69
C ASP A 207 -11.92 9.96 -18.96
N PRO A 208 -12.24 11.25 -19.25
CA PRO A 208 -13.62 11.67 -19.43
C PRO A 208 -14.25 11.20 -20.76
N TYR A 209 -13.45 10.67 -21.71
CA TYR A 209 -13.93 10.18 -23.01
C TYR A 209 -14.15 8.66 -23.03
N HIS A 210 -13.69 7.98 -22.01
CA HIS A 210 -13.99 6.59 -21.71
C HIS A 210 -15.27 6.49 -20.86
N SER A 211 -15.60 7.50 -20.05
CA SER A 211 -16.72 7.51 -19.12
C SER A 211 -17.57 8.77 -19.20
N CYS A 212 -18.52 8.93 -18.31
CA CYS A 212 -19.31 10.15 -18.13
C CYS A 212 -18.39 11.35 -17.79
N PRO A 213 -18.63 12.55 -18.35
CA PRO A 213 -19.80 12.89 -19.18
C PRO A 213 -19.61 12.74 -20.69
N ASN A 214 -18.39 12.45 -21.18
CA ASN A 214 -18.03 12.64 -22.59
C ASN A 214 -17.87 11.34 -23.36
N TRP A 215 -18.33 10.19 -22.85
CA TRP A 215 -18.18 8.90 -23.54
C TRP A 215 -18.84 8.89 -24.93
N ARG A 216 -19.84 9.76 -25.17
CA ARG A 216 -20.52 9.92 -26.48
C ARG A 216 -19.69 10.71 -27.49
N LEU A 217 -18.66 11.47 -27.03
CA LEU A 217 -17.86 12.35 -27.86
C LEU A 217 -16.61 11.65 -28.41
N PRO A 218 -16.11 12.02 -29.58
CA PRO A 218 -14.81 11.57 -30.06
C PRO A 218 -13.70 12.05 -29.12
N TYR A 219 -12.58 11.33 -29.10
CA TYR A 219 -11.37 11.83 -28.45
C TYR A 219 -10.85 13.08 -29.21
N PRO A 220 -10.28 14.07 -28.50
CA PRO A 220 -9.49 15.11 -29.15
C PRO A 220 -8.34 14.51 -29.97
N GLU A 221 -7.89 15.21 -31.00
CA GLU A 221 -6.91 14.71 -31.98
C GLU A 221 -5.63 14.17 -31.34
N LYS A 222 -5.10 14.87 -30.34
CA LYS A 222 -3.87 14.47 -29.62
C LYS A 222 -4.06 13.14 -28.87
N GLU A 223 -5.17 13.01 -28.15
CA GLU A 223 -5.49 11.82 -27.37
C GLU A 223 -5.78 10.63 -28.31
N ALA A 224 -6.51 10.86 -29.40
CA ALA A 224 -6.75 9.86 -30.43
C ALA A 224 -5.44 9.36 -31.07
N LYS A 225 -4.50 10.27 -31.35
CA LYS A 225 -3.15 9.91 -31.83
C LYS A 225 -2.40 9.06 -30.80
N ASN A 226 -2.41 9.47 -29.52
CA ASN A 226 -1.78 8.70 -28.45
C ASN A 226 -2.35 7.27 -28.35
N ILE A 227 -3.69 7.12 -28.42
CA ILE A 227 -4.33 5.81 -28.42
C ILE A 227 -3.86 4.97 -29.64
N SER A 228 -3.84 5.56 -30.84
CA SER A 228 -3.34 4.87 -32.03
C SER A 228 -1.89 4.40 -31.88
N GLU A 229 -1.02 5.20 -31.24
CA GLU A 229 0.37 4.82 -30.96
C GLU A 229 0.42 3.65 -29.96
N LEU A 230 -0.43 3.63 -28.92
CA LEU A 230 -0.53 2.50 -27.98
C LEU A 230 -1.01 1.22 -28.67
N VAL A 231 -2.03 1.33 -29.56
CA VAL A 231 -2.50 0.20 -30.36
C VAL A 231 -1.37 -0.39 -31.21
N GLN A 232 -0.58 0.48 -31.84
CA GLN A 232 0.57 0.03 -32.65
C GLN A 232 1.66 -0.61 -31.78
N ALA A 233 1.96 -0.04 -30.62
CA ALA A 233 2.91 -0.63 -29.68
C ALA A 233 2.43 -2.02 -29.19
N CYS A 234 1.15 -2.16 -28.87
CA CYS A 234 0.54 -3.43 -28.51
C CYS A 234 0.68 -4.47 -29.65
N ARG A 235 0.39 -4.09 -30.89
CA ARG A 235 0.57 -4.99 -32.04
C ARG A 235 2.00 -5.47 -32.21
N ARG A 236 2.99 -4.57 -32.08
CA ARG A 236 4.41 -4.95 -32.14
C ARG A 236 4.80 -5.96 -31.05
N ASN A 237 4.19 -5.85 -29.87
CA ASN A 237 4.42 -6.71 -28.71
C ASN A 237 3.47 -7.92 -28.64
N ARG A 238 2.61 -8.14 -29.64
CA ARG A 238 1.56 -9.19 -29.70
C ARG A 238 0.65 -9.15 -28.49
N VAL A 239 0.31 -7.94 -28.04
CA VAL A 239 -0.63 -7.63 -26.95
C VAL A 239 -1.94 -7.13 -27.58
N ASP A 240 -3.05 -7.60 -27.10
CA ASP A 240 -4.37 -7.11 -27.48
C ASP A 240 -4.66 -5.84 -26.68
N PHE A 241 -4.80 -4.70 -27.39
CA PHE A 241 -5.26 -3.46 -26.79
C PHE A 241 -6.77 -3.52 -26.67
N VAL A 242 -7.28 -3.67 -25.44
CA VAL A 242 -8.71 -3.71 -25.16
C VAL A 242 -9.15 -2.32 -24.69
N TRP A 243 -9.90 -1.62 -25.53
CA TRP A 243 -10.45 -0.34 -25.12
C TRP A 243 -11.75 -0.53 -24.37
N ALA A 244 -11.84 0.03 -23.16
CA ALA A 244 -13.03 -0.04 -22.33
C ALA A 244 -13.84 1.25 -22.43
N ILE A 245 -15.17 1.12 -22.29
CA ILE A 245 -16.09 2.25 -22.13
C ILE A 245 -17.00 2.02 -20.93
N HIS A 246 -17.28 3.09 -20.19
CA HIS A 246 -18.09 3.08 -18.98
C HIS A 246 -19.32 4.00 -19.11
N PRO A 247 -20.39 3.59 -19.83
CA PRO A 247 -21.53 4.43 -20.10
C PRO A 247 -22.57 4.46 -18.97
N GLY A 248 -22.44 3.57 -17.98
CA GLY A 248 -23.48 3.22 -17.02
C GLY A 248 -23.99 4.34 -16.12
N GLN A 249 -23.23 5.41 -15.93
CA GLN A 249 -23.64 6.51 -15.05
C GLN A 249 -24.79 7.36 -15.62
N ASP A 250 -24.89 7.47 -16.96
CA ASP A 250 -25.83 8.38 -17.60
C ASP A 250 -26.50 7.85 -18.87
N ILE A 251 -26.35 6.56 -19.16
CA ILE A 251 -26.98 5.91 -20.32
C ILE A 251 -28.49 5.93 -20.19
N LYS A 252 -29.18 6.33 -21.28
CA LYS A 252 -30.64 6.50 -21.31
C LYS A 252 -31.40 5.27 -21.79
N TRP A 253 -30.74 4.20 -22.16
CA TRP A 253 -31.34 2.95 -22.63
C TRP A 253 -32.32 3.16 -23.81
N ASN A 254 -32.01 4.06 -24.74
CA ASN A 254 -32.76 4.34 -25.95
C ASN A 254 -31.90 4.13 -27.20
N GLU A 255 -32.50 4.23 -28.38
CA GLU A 255 -31.78 4.01 -29.64
C GLU A 255 -30.71 5.10 -29.89
N GLU A 256 -30.94 6.32 -29.46
CA GLU A 256 -29.98 7.42 -29.62
C GLU A 256 -28.65 7.08 -28.90
N ASP A 257 -28.72 6.65 -27.63
CA ASP A 257 -27.51 6.30 -26.87
C ASP A 257 -26.88 5.01 -27.38
N TYR A 258 -27.66 4.06 -27.88
CA TYR A 258 -27.11 2.90 -28.56
C TYR A 258 -26.29 3.30 -29.79
N GLN A 259 -26.82 4.18 -30.66
CA GLN A 259 -26.12 4.65 -31.84
C GLN A 259 -24.87 5.48 -31.47
N ASN A 260 -24.94 6.30 -30.41
CA ASN A 260 -23.79 7.01 -29.89
C ASN A 260 -22.69 6.03 -29.43
N LEU A 261 -23.08 4.94 -28.77
CA LEU A 261 -22.13 3.92 -28.32
C LEU A 261 -21.49 3.20 -29.50
N VAL A 262 -22.27 2.75 -30.46
CA VAL A 262 -21.76 2.11 -31.70
C VAL A 262 -20.82 3.04 -32.44
N HIS A 263 -21.24 4.30 -32.63
CA HIS A 263 -20.38 5.31 -33.27
C HIS A 263 -19.04 5.49 -32.54
N LYS A 264 -19.08 5.55 -31.20
CA LYS A 264 -17.82 5.61 -30.41
C LYS A 264 -16.94 4.40 -30.61
N LEU A 265 -17.51 3.20 -30.62
CA LEU A 265 -16.79 1.96 -30.90
C LEU A 265 -16.19 1.95 -32.32
N ASP A 266 -16.92 2.48 -33.30
CA ASP A 266 -16.44 2.63 -34.69
C ASP A 266 -15.25 3.58 -34.77
N LEU A 267 -15.29 4.74 -34.09
CA LEU A 267 -14.14 5.64 -34.01
C LEU A 267 -12.90 4.97 -33.41
N MET A 268 -13.09 4.15 -32.38
CA MET A 268 -11.98 3.41 -31.79
C MET A 268 -11.47 2.28 -32.70
N TYR A 269 -12.39 1.63 -33.42
CA TYR A 269 -12.05 0.64 -34.44
C TYR A 269 -11.18 1.25 -35.56
N ASP A 270 -11.51 2.46 -35.99
CA ASP A 270 -10.76 3.21 -37.02
C ASP A 270 -9.35 3.60 -36.54
N LEU A 271 -9.17 3.84 -35.23
CA LEU A 271 -7.85 4.00 -34.60
C LEU A 271 -7.05 2.68 -34.51
N GLY A 272 -7.67 1.57 -34.91
CA GLY A 272 -7.04 0.26 -34.95
C GLY A 272 -7.37 -0.68 -33.80
N VAL A 273 -8.24 -0.29 -32.88
CA VAL A 273 -8.69 -1.18 -31.78
C VAL A 273 -9.48 -2.36 -32.36
N ARG A 274 -9.26 -3.57 -31.80
CA ARG A 274 -9.94 -4.82 -32.21
C ARG A 274 -10.51 -5.58 -31.02
N SER A 275 -10.36 -5.03 -29.81
CA SER A 275 -10.89 -5.64 -28.58
C SER A 275 -11.54 -4.56 -27.74
N PHE A 276 -12.72 -4.84 -27.21
CA PHE A 276 -13.56 -3.87 -26.51
C PHE A 276 -14.10 -4.43 -25.20
N ALA A 277 -14.22 -3.56 -24.20
CA ALA A 277 -14.86 -3.86 -22.94
C ALA A 277 -15.96 -2.82 -22.61
N ILE A 278 -17.03 -3.26 -21.98
CA ILE A 278 -18.10 -2.39 -21.50
C ILE A 278 -18.18 -2.52 -19.98
N PHE A 279 -17.99 -1.43 -19.28
CA PHE A 279 -17.92 -1.40 -17.82
C PHE A 279 -19.20 -0.82 -17.20
N PHE A 280 -19.67 -1.47 -16.14
CA PHE A 280 -20.81 -1.06 -15.33
C PHE A 280 -20.50 -1.14 -13.83
N ASP A 281 -19.21 -1.14 -13.48
CA ASP A 281 -18.75 -1.11 -12.09
C ASP A 281 -19.00 0.25 -11.45
N ASP A 282 -19.16 0.26 -10.14
CA ASP A 282 -19.29 1.46 -9.29
C ASP A 282 -20.44 2.40 -9.68
N ILE A 283 -21.55 1.84 -10.16
CA ILE A 283 -22.75 2.61 -10.52
C ILE A 283 -23.97 2.14 -9.73
N SER A 284 -25.05 2.92 -9.81
CA SER A 284 -26.34 2.61 -9.20
C SER A 284 -27.52 3.06 -10.08
N GLY A 285 -28.73 2.77 -9.66
CA GLY A 285 -29.95 3.19 -10.37
C GLY A 285 -30.18 2.41 -11.67
N GLU A 286 -30.76 3.06 -12.67
CA GLU A 286 -31.16 2.42 -13.94
C GLU A 286 -29.95 1.93 -14.77
N GLY A 287 -28.77 2.55 -14.63
CA GLY A 287 -27.56 2.06 -15.27
C GLY A 287 -27.11 0.68 -14.80
N ALA A 288 -27.46 0.31 -13.58
CA ALA A 288 -27.15 -0.97 -12.96
C ALA A 288 -28.16 -2.09 -13.29
N ASN A 289 -29.13 -1.85 -14.15
CA ASN A 289 -30.18 -2.84 -14.51
C ASN A 289 -29.60 -3.98 -15.36
N PRO A 290 -29.49 -5.22 -14.83
CA PRO A 290 -28.80 -6.32 -15.51
C PRO A 290 -29.50 -6.81 -16.76
N VAL A 291 -30.84 -6.63 -16.87
CA VAL A 291 -31.58 -7.01 -18.07
C VAL A 291 -31.24 -6.07 -19.22
N LYS A 292 -31.28 -4.76 -18.97
CA LYS A 292 -30.90 -3.75 -19.96
C LYS A 292 -29.43 -3.85 -20.38
N GLN A 293 -28.55 -4.14 -19.40
CA GLN A 293 -27.12 -4.42 -19.67
C GLN A 293 -26.97 -5.64 -20.61
N SER A 294 -27.68 -6.74 -20.33
CA SER A 294 -27.64 -7.94 -21.18
C SER A 294 -28.16 -7.66 -22.60
N GLU A 295 -29.28 -6.96 -22.74
CA GLU A 295 -29.86 -6.59 -24.04
C GLU A 295 -28.88 -5.77 -24.87
N LEU A 296 -28.25 -4.75 -24.25
CA LEU A 296 -27.24 -3.90 -24.88
C LEU A 296 -26.03 -4.74 -25.36
N LEU A 297 -25.47 -5.56 -24.47
CA LEU A 297 -24.29 -6.35 -24.74
C LEU A 297 -24.54 -7.41 -25.82
N ASN A 298 -25.67 -8.09 -25.78
CA ASN A 298 -26.05 -9.07 -26.80
C ASN A 298 -26.28 -8.40 -28.18
N ARG A 299 -26.85 -7.22 -28.18
CA ARG A 299 -27.03 -6.44 -29.41
C ARG A 299 -25.69 -6.00 -29.99
N LEU A 300 -24.77 -5.50 -29.16
CA LEU A 300 -23.39 -5.16 -29.57
C LEU A 300 -22.61 -6.38 -30.08
N ALA A 301 -22.72 -7.53 -29.40
CA ALA A 301 -22.08 -8.75 -29.86
C ALA A 301 -22.53 -9.16 -31.28
N LYS A 302 -23.83 -9.00 -31.56
CA LYS A 302 -24.42 -9.31 -32.86
C LYS A 302 -24.13 -8.23 -33.93
N GLU A 303 -24.46 -6.97 -33.63
CA GLU A 303 -24.52 -5.87 -34.59
C GLU A 303 -23.17 -5.17 -34.79
N PHE A 304 -22.25 -5.27 -33.83
CA PHE A 304 -20.92 -4.69 -33.92
C PHE A 304 -19.84 -5.79 -34.04
N VAL A 305 -19.67 -6.63 -33.03
CA VAL A 305 -18.57 -7.61 -33.00
C VAL A 305 -18.65 -8.59 -34.18
N LYS A 306 -19.79 -9.27 -34.32
CA LYS A 306 -19.96 -10.25 -35.40
C LYS A 306 -19.99 -9.60 -36.77
N ALA A 307 -20.52 -8.38 -36.91
CA ALA A 307 -20.57 -7.66 -38.19
C ALA A 307 -19.19 -7.21 -38.66
N LYS A 308 -18.28 -6.81 -37.76
CA LYS A 308 -16.88 -6.46 -38.12
C LYS A 308 -16.05 -7.69 -38.49
N GLY A 309 -16.27 -8.83 -37.85
CA GLY A 309 -15.62 -10.12 -38.14
C GLY A 309 -14.21 -10.28 -37.66
N ASP A 310 -13.48 -9.19 -37.36
CA ASP A 310 -12.12 -9.16 -36.84
C ASP A 310 -12.01 -8.56 -35.42
N VAL A 311 -13.14 -8.32 -34.76
CA VAL A 311 -13.25 -7.87 -33.38
C VAL A 311 -13.35 -9.09 -32.45
N THR A 312 -12.57 -9.08 -31.37
CA THR A 312 -12.62 -10.17 -30.36
C THR A 312 -13.95 -10.14 -29.57
N PRO A 313 -14.33 -11.23 -28.92
CA PRO A 313 -15.48 -11.23 -28.01
C PRO A 313 -15.41 -10.12 -26.97
N LEU A 314 -16.57 -9.53 -26.65
CA LEU A 314 -16.66 -8.47 -25.64
C LEU A 314 -16.27 -8.96 -24.25
N VAL A 315 -15.76 -8.04 -23.45
CA VAL A 315 -15.58 -8.22 -22.02
C VAL A 315 -16.51 -7.24 -21.29
N MET A 316 -17.18 -7.67 -20.24
CA MET A 316 -18.01 -6.79 -19.43
C MET A 316 -17.58 -6.83 -17.96
N CYS A 317 -17.63 -5.68 -17.29
CA CYS A 317 -17.56 -5.60 -15.84
C CYS A 317 -18.98 -5.36 -15.29
N PRO A 318 -19.54 -6.29 -14.52
CA PRO A 318 -20.87 -6.09 -13.95
C PRO A 318 -20.83 -5.09 -12.79
N THR A 319 -21.97 -4.51 -12.44
CA THR A 319 -22.09 -3.68 -11.23
C THR A 319 -21.81 -4.52 -9.97
N ASP A 320 -22.32 -5.75 -9.93
CA ASP A 320 -22.07 -6.69 -8.84
C ASP A 320 -20.82 -7.55 -9.11
N TYR A 321 -19.67 -6.93 -9.23
CA TYR A 321 -18.40 -7.59 -9.58
C TYR A 321 -17.72 -8.33 -8.42
N THR A 322 -18.27 -8.29 -7.20
CA THR A 322 -17.76 -8.97 -6.00
C THR A 322 -18.87 -9.63 -5.21
N ARG A 323 -18.55 -10.77 -4.55
CA ARG A 323 -19.52 -11.53 -3.75
C ARG A 323 -20.13 -10.71 -2.62
N LEU A 324 -19.38 -9.75 -2.07
CA LEU A 324 -19.85 -8.89 -0.99
C LEU A 324 -21.14 -8.14 -1.35
N TRP A 325 -21.28 -7.70 -2.60
CA TRP A 325 -22.42 -6.91 -3.06
C TRP A 325 -23.45 -7.70 -3.85
N ALA A 326 -23.01 -8.81 -4.44
CA ALA A 326 -23.82 -9.58 -5.34
C ALA A 326 -24.99 -10.28 -4.61
N ASN A 327 -26.19 -10.15 -5.18
CA ASN A 327 -27.36 -10.91 -4.73
C ASN A 327 -27.20 -12.40 -5.08
N PRO A 328 -27.11 -13.31 -4.09
CA PRO A 328 -26.86 -14.73 -4.35
C PRO A 328 -28.06 -15.48 -4.93
N LYS A 329 -29.25 -14.87 -4.97
CA LYS A 329 -30.51 -15.51 -5.43
C LYS A 329 -30.55 -15.67 -6.95
N PRO A 330 -31.40 -16.57 -7.49
CA PRO A 330 -31.61 -16.70 -8.94
C PRO A 330 -32.09 -15.40 -9.64
N THR A 331 -32.60 -14.45 -8.88
CA THR A 331 -33.03 -13.12 -9.36
C THR A 331 -31.89 -12.06 -9.29
N GLY A 332 -30.72 -12.45 -8.82
CA GLY A 332 -29.55 -11.56 -8.77
C GLY A 332 -28.97 -11.30 -10.17
N SER A 333 -28.27 -10.19 -10.32
CA SER A 333 -27.68 -9.74 -11.59
C SER A 333 -26.79 -10.80 -12.25
N LEU A 334 -25.93 -11.47 -11.49
CA LEU A 334 -25.03 -12.51 -12.03
C LEU A 334 -25.79 -13.71 -12.58
N ALA A 335 -26.90 -14.14 -11.94
CA ALA A 335 -27.74 -15.22 -12.43
C ALA A 335 -28.53 -14.79 -13.69
N ILE A 336 -28.93 -13.51 -13.77
CA ILE A 336 -29.55 -12.95 -14.99
C ILE A 336 -28.52 -13.00 -16.12
N PHE A 337 -27.30 -12.52 -15.94
CA PHE A 337 -26.26 -12.61 -16.96
C PHE A 337 -25.99 -14.06 -17.41
N GLY A 338 -25.91 -14.99 -16.48
CA GLY A 338 -25.74 -16.40 -16.81
C GLY A 338 -26.87 -17.02 -17.66
N ASN A 339 -28.09 -16.47 -17.56
CA ASN A 339 -29.25 -16.94 -18.31
C ASN A 339 -29.47 -16.22 -19.65
N THR A 340 -29.04 -14.97 -19.77
CA THR A 340 -29.46 -14.10 -20.88
C THR A 340 -28.31 -13.59 -21.75
N LEU A 341 -27.07 -13.49 -21.19
CA LEU A 341 -25.93 -12.94 -21.89
C LEU A 341 -25.35 -13.93 -22.90
N ASP A 342 -25.04 -13.48 -24.10
CA ASP A 342 -24.36 -14.26 -25.13
C ASP A 342 -23.15 -15.01 -24.57
N PRO A 343 -23.00 -16.33 -24.80
CA PRO A 343 -21.92 -17.13 -24.24
C PRO A 343 -20.51 -16.68 -24.58
N SER A 344 -20.35 -15.94 -25.69
CA SER A 344 -19.04 -15.42 -26.10
C SER A 344 -18.56 -14.25 -25.25
N ILE A 345 -19.45 -13.57 -24.51
CA ILE A 345 -19.10 -12.39 -23.72
C ILE A 345 -18.45 -12.82 -22.40
N ASN A 346 -17.24 -12.33 -22.15
CA ASN A 346 -16.51 -12.57 -20.91
C ASN A 346 -17.01 -11.64 -19.79
N VAL A 347 -17.09 -12.18 -18.56
CA VAL A 347 -17.59 -11.45 -17.39
C VAL A 347 -16.52 -11.33 -16.34
N PHE A 348 -16.20 -10.10 -15.93
CA PHE A 348 -15.24 -9.84 -14.86
C PHE A 348 -15.76 -10.24 -13.48
N TRP A 349 -14.82 -10.64 -12.63
CA TRP A 349 -15.03 -10.96 -11.22
C TRP A 349 -13.79 -10.59 -10.41
N THR A 350 -13.97 -9.94 -9.25
CA THR A 350 -12.85 -9.53 -8.37
C THR A 350 -12.66 -10.43 -7.15
N GLY A 351 -13.60 -11.34 -6.88
CA GLY A 351 -13.53 -12.24 -5.75
C GLY A 351 -14.59 -12.00 -4.67
N ASP A 352 -14.34 -12.49 -3.46
CA ASP A 352 -15.29 -12.40 -2.35
C ASP A 352 -15.47 -10.95 -1.86
N VAL A 353 -14.45 -10.13 -2.03
CA VAL A 353 -14.45 -8.67 -1.79
C VAL A 353 -13.71 -7.98 -2.92
N VAL A 354 -13.66 -6.64 -2.91
CA VAL A 354 -13.01 -5.85 -3.99
C VAL A 354 -11.52 -6.20 -4.13
N CYS A 355 -10.79 -6.26 -3.02
CA CYS A 355 -9.39 -6.71 -2.99
C CYS A 355 -9.33 -8.10 -2.34
N SER A 356 -9.35 -9.14 -3.14
CA SER A 356 -9.52 -10.53 -2.69
C SER A 356 -8.46 -11.45 -3.29
N ASP A 357 -8.07 -12.47 -2.55
CA ASP A 357 -7.28 -13.57 -3.07
C ASP A 357 -8.07 -14.37 -4.11
N LEU A 358 -7.37 -14.93 -5.08
CA LEU A 358 -7.96 -15.81 -6.09
C LEU A 358 -8.02 -17.24 -5.56
N THR A 359 -9.23 -17.71 -5.32
CA THR A 359 -9.49 -19.04 -4.78
C THR A 359 -10.48 -19.83 -5.65
N ARG A 360 -10.43 -21.15 -5.59
CA ARG A 360 -11.41 -22.03 -6.23
C ARG A 360 -12.82 -21.76 -5.72
N GLU A 361 -12.97 -21.53 -4.42
CA GLU A 361 -14.28 -21.26 -3.80
C GLU A 361 -14.98 -20.05 -4.43
N THR A 362 -14.25 -18.93 -4.60
CA THR A 362 -14.85 -17.74 -5.22
C THR A 362 -15.19 -17.96 -6.68
N LEU A 363 -14.39 -18.73 -7.43
CA LEU A 363 -14.66 -19.07 -8.83
C LEU A 363 -15.86 -20.01 -8.95
N ASP A 364 -15.95 -21.05 -8.16
CA ASP A 364 -17.10 -21.97 -8.15
C ASP A 364 -18.40 -21.21 -7.84
N TRP A 365 -18.31 -20.26 -6.89
CA TRP A 365 -19.45 -19.42 -6.53
C TRP A 365 -19.93 -18.54 -7.68
N VAL A 366 -19.05 -17.84 -8.38
CA VAL A 366 -19.44 -16.95 -9.48
C VAL A 366 -19.76 -17.74 -10.75
N ASN A 367 -18.96 -18.76 -11.11
CA ASN A 367 -19.12 -19.53 -12.34
C ASN A 367 -20.47 -20.26 -12.40
N SER A 368 -20.94 -20.78 -11.25
CA SER A 368 -22.27 -21.39 -11.16
C SER A 368 -23.41 -20.41 -11.48
N ARG A 369 -23.23 -19.13 -11.27
CA ARG A 369 -24.21 -18.07 -11.53
C ARG A 369 -24.11 -17.54 -12.95
N ILE A 370 -22.90 -17.12 -13.37
CA ILE A 370 -22.71 -16.58 -14.74
C ILE A 370 -22.67 -17.67 -15.83
N LYS A 371 -22.65 -18.95 -15.43
CA LYS A 371 -22.63 -20.14 -16.31
C LYS A 371 -21.49 -20.18 -17.31
N ARG A 372 -20.35 -19.64 -16.92
CA ARG A 372 -19.10 -19.62 -17.70
C ARG A 372 -17.92 -19.42 -16.79
N PRO A 373 -16.67 -19.76 -17.21
CA PRO A 373 -15.48 -19.38 -16.47
C PRO A 373 -15.38 -17.86 -16.35
N ALA A 374 -15.14 -17.34 -15.15
CA ALA A 374 -15.01 -15.91 -14.92
C ALA A 374 -13.70 -15.37 -15.54
N TYR A 375 -13.72 -14.12 -15.93
CA TYR A 375 -12.50 -13.37 -16.20
C TYR A 375 -12.10 -12.67 -14.91
N TYR A 376 -10.97 -13.06 -14.30
CA TYR A 376 -10.61 -12.56 -13.00
C TYR A 376 -9.92 -11.20 -13.12
N TRP A 377 -10.51 -10.16 -12.52
CA TRP A 377 -9.94 -8.84 -12.33
C TRP A 377 -9.37 -8.77 -10.92
N TRP A 378 -8.06 -8.85 -10.80
CA TRP A 378 -7.42 -8.88 -9.49
C TRP A 378 -6.95 -7.49 -9.05
N ASN A 379 -7.53 -6.99 -7.96
CA ASN A 379 -7.17 -5.71 -7.37
C ASN A 379 -5.90 -5.82 -6.51
N PHE A 380 -4.78 -6.07 -7.17
CA PHE A 380 -3.42 -6.07 -6.66
C PHE A 380 -2.46 -5.81 -7.83
N PRO A 381 -1.45 -4.94 -7.70
CA PRO A 381 -1.02 -4.17 -6.52
C PRO A 381 -1.68 -2.80 -6.34
N VAL A 382 -2.87 -2.57 -6.84
CA VAL A 382 -3.56 -1.27 -6.71
C VAL A 382 -3.50 -0.72 -5.28
N THR A 383 -3.25 0.57 -5.15
CA THR A 383 -3.17 1.30 -3.88
C THR A 383 -3.99 2.59 -3.88
N ASP A 384 -5.00 2.71 -4.74
CA ASP A 384 -5.85 3.90 -4.83
C ASP A 384 -6.65 4.17 -3.55
N TYR A 385 -6.89 3.15 -2.73
CA TYR A 385 -7.48 3.22 -1.39
C TYR A 385 -6.44 3.47 -0.27
N ALA A 386 -5.15 3.42 -0.57
CA ALA A 386 -4.02 3.58 0.35
C ALA A 386 -2.83 4.26 -0.34
N ARG A 387 -3.05 5.42 -0.95
CA ARG A 387 -2.07 6.12 -1.82
C ARG A 387 -0.77 6.51 -1.14
N HIS A 388 -0.74 6.51 0.19
CA HIS A 388 0.47 6.72 0.98
C HIS A 388 1.42 5.51 0.92
N ILE A 389 0.99 4.38 0.39
CA ILE A 389 1.76 3.15 0.26
C ILE A 389 2.18 2.93 -1.19
N ILE A 390 3.38 2.37 -1.38
CA ILE A 390 3.86 1.79 -2.64
C ILE A 390 4.03 0.29 -2.44
N MET A 391 3.30 -0.53 -3.20
CA MET A 391 3.28 -1.97 -3.00
C MET A 391 4.37 -2.66 -3.82
N GLN A 392 5.36 -3.26 -3.14
CA GLN A 392 6.52 -3.89 -3.77
C GLN A 392 6.74 -5.35 -3.32
N GLY A 393 5.81 -5.90 -2.58
CA GLY A 393 5.91 -7.26 -2.03
C GLY A 393 5.70 -8.36 -3.05
N PRO A 394 5.95 -9.62 -2.65
CA PRO A 394 5.68 -10.80 -3.48
C PRO A 394 4.20 -10.91 -3.86
N THR A 395 3.94 -11.40 -5.05
CA THR A 395 2.61 -11.58 -5.62
C THR A 395 2.00 -12.91 -5.14
N TYR A 396 1.48 -12.94 -3.94
CA TYR A 396 0.85 -14.12 -3.32
C TYR A 396 -0.67 -14.00 -3.24
N GLY A 397 -1.36 -15.02 -2.72
CA GLY A 397 -2.82 -15.06 -2.65
C GLY A 397 -3.47 -15.61 -3.94
N LEU A 398 -2.72 -16.38 -4.71
CA LEU A 398 -3.13 -16.99 -5.96
C LEU A 398 -3.09 -18.51 -5.84
N GLN A 399 -4.24 -19.17 -5.96
CA GLN A 399 -4.34 -20.63 -5.83
C GLN A 399 -3.73 -21.34 -7.05
N THR A 400 -2.88 -22.35 -6.83
CA THR A 400 -2.02 -22.94 -7.87
C THR A 400 -2.53 -24.26 -8.47
N ASP A 401 -3.73 -24.68 -8.15
CA ASP A 401 -4.40 -25.85 -8.75
C ASP A 401 -5.54 -25.49 -9.70
N LEU A 402 -5.64 -24.22 -10.11
CA LEU A 402 -6.64 -23.71 -11.05
C LEU A 402 -6.22 -23.97 -12.49
N THR A 403 -7.20 -23.95 -13.40
CA THR A 403 -7.02 -24.17 -14.85
C THR A 403 -7.86 -23.20 -15.68
N ASN A 404 -7.70 -23.23 -17.00
CA ASN A 404 -8.55 -22.45 -17.92
C ASN A 404 -10.02 -22.90 -17.95
N LYS A 405 -10.40 -23.96 -17.26
CA LYS A 405 -11.81 -24.33 -17.04
C LYS A 405 -12.43 -23.57 -15.88
N ASP A 406 -11.59 -23.13 -14.95
CA ASP A 406 -12.03 -22.41 -13.74
C ASP A 406 -12.13 -20.90 -14.02
N LEU A 407 -11.22 -20.35 -14.85
CA LEU A 407 -11.20 -18.94 -15.26
C LEU A 407 -10.74 -18.80 -16.71
N CYS A 408 -11.36 -17.87 -17.46
CA CYS A 408 -11.02 -17.65 -18.89
C CYS A 408 -9.95 -16.59 -19.10
N GLY A 409 -9.50 -15.92 -18.03
CA GLY A 409 -8.47 -14.90 -18.07
C GLY A 409 -8.16 -14.35 -16.71
N PHE A 410 -7.01 -13.69 -16.63
CA PHE A 410 -6.50 -13.10 -15.40
C PHE A 410 -5.82 -11.75 -15.72
N VAL A 411 -6.36 -10.67 -15.17
CA VAL A 411 -5.78 -9.33 -15.29
C VAL A 411 -5.61 -8.69 -13.92
N SER A 412 -4.49 -8.03 -13.74
CA SER A 412 -4.18 -7.26 -12.55
C SER A 412 -4.60 -5.80 -12.73
N ASN A 413 -5.16 -5.20 -11.69
CA ASN A 413 -5.33 -3.75 -11.56
C ASN A 413 -4.13 -3.19 -10.78
N PRO A 414 -3.22 -2.45 -11.43
CA PRO A 414 -1.97 -2.02 -10.79
C PRO A 414 -2.13 -0.68 -10.05
N MET A 415 -0.99 -0.18 -9.53
CA MET A 415 -0.91 1.15 -8.93
C MET A 415 -0.94 2.25 -10.01
N GLU A 416 -1.28 3.48 -9.60
CA GLU A 416 -1.06 4.69 -10.42
C GLU A 416 0.44 4.93 -10.75
N HIS A 417 1.35 4.18 -10.12
CA HIS A 417 2.78 4.11 -10.37
C HIS A 417 3.10 2.90 -11.24
N GLY A 418 3.06 3.08 -12.55
CA GLY A 418 3.14 1.98 -13.52
C GLY A 418 4.48 1.25 -13.53
N GLU A 419 5.59 1.98 -13.46
CA GLU A 419 6.92 1.37 -13.41
C GLU A 419 7.14 0.59 -12.10
N ALA A 420 6.70 1.15 -10.98
CA ALA A 420 6.75 0.48 -9.69
C ALA A 420 5.85 -0.77 -9.63
N SER A 421 4.80 -0.82 -10.44
CA SER A 421 3.93 -2.00 -10.55
C SER A 421 4.57 -3.19 -11.24
N LYS A 422 5.65 -3.00 -12.03
CA LYS A 422 6.28 -4.09 -12.80
C LYS A 422 6.73 -5.25 -11.94
N LEU A 423 7.16 -5.01 -10.70
CA LEU A 423 7.60 -6.09 -9.81
C LEU A 423 6.44 -7.03 -9.45
N ALA A 424 5.26 -6.50 -9.12
CA ALA A 424 4.07 -7.32 -8.89
C ALA A 424 3.56 -7.97 -10.19
N LEU A 425 3.60 -7.23 -11.30
CA LEU A 425 3.19 -7.73 -12.62
C LEU A 425 4.09 -8.87 -13.13
N TYR A 426 5.33 -8.95 -12.64
CA TYR A 426 6.22 -10.08 -12.91
C TYR A 426 5.64 -11.39 -12.36
N GLY A 427 5.04 -11.33 -11.16
CA GLY A 427 4.30 -12.43 -10.57
C GLY A 427 2.99 -12.75 -11.28
N VAL A 428 2.27 -11.72 -11.71
CA VAL A 428 1.02 -11.88 -12.49
C VAL A 428 1.29 -12.61 -13.82
N ALA A 429 2.35 -12.22 -14.52
CA ALA A 429 2.76 -12.88 -15.78
C ALA A 429 3.10 -14.36 -15.56
N ASP A 430 3.90 -14.63 -14.53
CA ASP A 430 4.36 -15.97 -14.19
C ASP A 430 3.20 -16.89 -13.79
N TYR A 431 2.34 -16.41 -12.90
CA TYR A 431 1.15 -17.15 -12.47
C TYR A 431 0.22 -17.49 -13.64
N ALA A 432 -0.15 -16.51 -14.44
CA ALA A 432 -1.09 -16.72 -15.54
C ALA A 432 -0.53 -17.59 -16.68
N TRP A 433 0.79 -17.71 -16.74
CA TRP A 433 1.49 -18.55 -17.71
C TRP A 433 1.61 -20.00 -17.25
N ASN A 434 2.04 -20.23 -15.99
CA ASN A 434 2.32 -21.56 -15.44
C ASN A 434 1.83 -21.66 -13.99
N ILE A 435 0.53 -21.82 -13.85
CA ILE A 435 -0.20 -21.77 -12.55
C ILE A 435 0.35 -22.79 -11.57
N ALA A 436 0.53 -24.04 -12.01
CA ALA A 436 0.89 -25.15 -11.11
C ALA A 436 2.32 -25.05 -10.54
N ASN A 437 3.21 -24.31 -11.22
CA ASN A 437 4.59 -24.14 -10.78
C ASN A 437 4.88 -22.75 -10.21
N TYR A 438 3.86 -21.91 -10.04
CA TYR A 438 4.03 -20.57 -9.52
C TYR A 438 4.51 -20.58 -8.06
N ASN A 439 5.59 -19.84 -7.79
CA ASN A 439 6.13 -19.63 -6.45
C ASN A 439 6.37 -18.12 -6.24
N PRO A 440 5.59 -17.45 -5.37
CA PRO A 440 5.63 -16.00 -5.22
C PRO A 440 6.98 -15.46 -4.75
N LEU A 441 7.67 -16.15 -3.85
CA LEU A 441 8.97 -15.68 -3.34
C LEU A 441 10.09 -15.88 -4.37
N ASP A 442 10.17 -17.05 -5.00
CA ASP A 442 11.14 -17.32 -6.05
C ASP A 442 10.97 -16.37 -7.25
N ASN A 443 9.71 -16.14 -7.64
CA ASN A 443 9.37 -15.20 -8.71
C ASN A 443 9.78 -13.75 -8.33
N TRP A 444 9.50 -13.31 -7.13
CA TRP A 444 9.83 -11.97 -6.65
C TRP A 444 11.34 -11.72 -6.65
N GLU A 445 12.14 -12.67 -6.15
CA GLU A 445 13.60 -12.57 -6.19
C GLU A 445 14.15 -12.49 -7.63
N ARG A 446 13.61 -13.30 -8.54
CA ARG A 446 13.98 -13.23 -9.97
C ARG A 446 13.57 -11.93 -10.62
N GLY A 447 12.38 -11.43 -10.26
CA GLY A 447 11.86 -10.15 -10.75
C GLY A 447 12.73 -8.97 -10.35
N LEU A 448 13.22 -8.94 -9.12
CA LEU A 448 14.16 -7.91 -8.65
C LEU A 448 15.46 -7.90 -9.46
N VAL A 449 16.02 -9.08 -9.73
CA VAL A 449 17.23 -9.20 -10.55
C VAL A 449 16.97 -8.78 -12.00
N ASP A 450 15.84 -9.20 -12.59
CA ASP A 450 15.52 -8.91 -14.00
C ASP A 450 15.19 -7.43 -14.26
N LEU A 451 14.55 -6.78 -13.28
CA LEU A 451 14.11 -5.39 -13.41
C LEU A 451 15.22 -4.38 -13.09
N THR A 452 16.07 -4.68 -12.12
CA THR A 452 17.11 -3.75 -11.64
C THR A 452 18.41 -4.47 -11.28
N PRO A 453 19.06 -5.16 -12.24
CA PRO A 453 20.26 -5.96 -11.96
C PRO A 453 21.39 -5.12 -11.34
N GLU A 454 21.50 -3.85 -11.71
CA GLU A 454 22.55 -2.95 -11.24
C GLU A 454 22.28 -2.38 -9.82
N ALA A 455 21.05 -2.40 -9.37
CA ALA A 455 20.61 -1.86 -8.08
C ALA A 455 19.86 -2.91 -7.22
N HIS A 456 20.05 -4.19 -7.54
CA HIS A 456 19.29 -5.30 -6.98
C HIS A 456 19.20 -5.27 -5.44
N ASP A 457 20.33 -5.19 -4.74
CA ASP A 457 20.35 -5.26 -3.26
C ASP A 457 19.61 -4.08 -2.61
N ALA A 458 19.78 -2.89 -3.19
CA ALA A 458 19.10 -1.68 -2.71
C ALA A 458 17.59 -1.73 -2.97
N TYR A 459 17.19 -2.17 -4.17
CA TYR A 459 15.78 -2.32 -4.50
C TYR A 459 15.13 -3.42 -3.65
N ARG A 460 15.81 -4.55 -3.47
CA ARG A 460 15.33 -5.64 -2.60
C ARG A 460 15.10 -5.17 -1.17
N THR A 461 16.05 -4.41 -0.62
CA THR A 461 15.90 -3.83 0.73
C THR A 461 14.65 -2.95 0.82
N PHE A 462 14.44 -2.05 -0.15
CA PHE A 462 13.26 -1.20 -0.18
C PHE A 462 11.97 -2.01 -0.35
N ALA A 463 11.96 -2.93 -1.30
CA ALA A 463 10.79 -3.74 -1.62
C ALA A 463 10.31 -4.61 -0.45
N MET A 464 11.25 -5.21 0.31
CA MET A 464 10.93 -6.00 1.50
C MET A 464 10.19 -5.22 2.59
N HIS A 465 10.43 -3.91 2.68
CA HIS A 465 9.81 -3.02 3.64
C HIS A 465 8.65 -2.20 3.08
N SER A 466 8.18 -2.56 1.88
CA SER A 466 7.08 -1.88 1.16
C SER A 466 6.01 -2.89 0.71
N CYS A 467 5.52 -3.72 1.64
CA CYS A 467 4.56 -4.81 1.39
C CYS A 467 3.27 -4.68 2.21
N ASP A 468 3.10 -3.60 2.97
CA ASP A 468 1.97 -3.40 3.87
C ASP A 468 1.10 -2.24 3.40
N THR A 469 -0.20 -2.49 3.22
CA THR A 469 -1.19 -1.47 2.86
C THR A 469 -1.83 -0.80 4.06
N GLU A 470 -1.49 -1.20 5.28
CA GLU A 470 -2.11 -0.78 6.54
C GLU A 470 -3.63 -1.06 6.65
N THR A 471 -4.26 -1.62 5.61
CA THR A 471 -5.71 -1.84 5.55
C THR A 471 -6.15 -3.24 5.96
N GLY A 472 -5.21 -4.14 6.19
CA GLY A 472 -5.49 -5.54 6.51
C GLY A 472 -5.38 -6.49 5.31
N TYR A 473 -5.58 -6.06 4.07
CA TYR A 473 -5.51 -6.94 2.90
C TYR A 473 -4.08 -7.44 2.63
N ARG A 474 -3.08 -6.59 2.72
CA ARG A 474 -1.66 -6.96 2.61
C ARG A 474 -0.91 -6.29 3.75
N ARG A 475 -0.73 -7.01 4.84
CA ARG A 475 -0.02 -6.53 6.03
C ARG A 475 1.24 -7.34 6.29
N ILE A 476 2.10 -7.40 5.32
CA ILE A 476 3.37 -8.10 5.37
C ILE A 476 4.47 -7.08 5.14
N GLU A 477 5.52 -7.21 5.86
CA GLU A 477 6.76 -6.50 5.68
C GLU A 477 7.88 -7.52 5.88
N SER A 478 9.08 -7.13 5.61
CA SER A 478 10.27 -7.95 5.72
C SER A 478 10.15 -9.18 6.63
N TRP A 479 9.96 -10.34 6.05
CA TRP A 479 9.92 -11.61 6.77
C TRP A 479 11.28 -12.04 7.32
N GLU A 480 12.37 -11.40 6.92
CA GLU A 480 13.74 -11.64 7.38
C GLU A 480 14.14 -10.74 8.54
N THR A 481 13.55 -9.53 8.64
CA THR A 481 13.89 -8.54 9.66
C THR A 481 13.07 -8.76 10.92
N LYS A 482 13.77 -8.85 12.06
CA LYS A 482 13.14 -8.97 13.37
C LYS A 482 13.49 -7.76 14.22
N SER A 483 12.51 -7.23 14.93
CA SER A 483 12.70 -6.22 15.97
C SER A 483 12.85 -6.87 17.34
N PHE A 484 13.30 -6.11 18.32
CA PHE A 484 13.42 -6.52 19.72
C PHE A 484 12.83 -5.44 20.66
N ARG A 485 12.74 -5.77 21.93
CA ARG A 485 12.38 -4.79 22.99
C ARG A 485 13.67 -4.33 23.67
N ILE A 486 13.74 -3.03 24.00
CA ILE A 486 14.94 -2.40 24.58
C ILE A 486 15.33 -2.98 25.94
N ASP A 487 14.41 -3.60 26.66
CA ASP A 487 14.63 -4.28 27.95
C ASP A 487 15.08 -5.74 27.81
N ASN A 488 14.91 -6.35 26.64
CA ASN A 488 15.24 -7.77 26.41
C ASN A 488 15.69 -8.00 24.95
N PHE A 489 17.00 -8.01 24.73
CA PHE A 489 17.60 -8.35 23.44
C PHE A 489 19.01 -8.90 23.59
N THR A 490 19.48 -9.60 22.57
CA THR A 490 20.84 -10.10 22.44
C THR A 490 21.69 -9.18 21.54
N ASP A 491 23.02 -9.26 21.67
CA ASP A 491 23.94 -8.53 20.78
C ASP A 491 23.76 -8.94 19.31
N ALA A 492 23.37 -10.19 19.03
CA ALA A 492 23.12 -10.67 17.69
C ALA A 492 21.90 -9.99 17.08
N GLU A 493 20.78 -9.88 17.81
CA GLU A 493 19.56 -9.18 17.37
C GLU A 493 19.83 -7.69 17.17
N PHE A 494 20.56 -7.06 18.10
CA PHE A 494 20.96 -5.67 17.99
C PHE A 494 21.78 -5.43 16.72
N ASN A 495 22.83 -6.21 16.50
CA ASN A 495 23.70 -6.04 15.34
C ASN A 495 22.99 -6.35 14.02
N ALA A 496 22.06 -7.32 14.00
CA ALA A 496 21.27 -7.63 12.82
C ALA A 496 20.36 -6.46 12.42
N LEU A 497 19.64 -5.90 13.38
CA LEU A 497 18.74 -4.76 13.11
C LEU A 497 19.53 -3.48 12.79
N GLN A 498 20.68 -3.25 13.43
CA GLN A 498 21.54 -2.12 13.08
C GLN A 498 22.02 -2.22 11.63
N LYS A 499 22.48 -3.38 11.17
CA LYS A 499 22.86 -3.62 9.78
C LYS A 499 21.70 -3.41 8.82
N GLU A 500 20.50 -3.80 9.22
CA GLU A 500 19.32 -3.55 8.37
C GLU A 500 19.03 -2.06 8.22
N PHE A 501 19.09 -1.28 9.32
CA PHE A 501 18.96 0.18 9.23
C PHE A 501 20.07 0.84 8.40
N GLU A 502 21.29 0.28 8.37
CA GLU A 502 22.37 0.74 7.49
C GLU A 502 22.01 0.52 6.00
N LYS A 503 21.44 -0.64 5.65
CA LYS A 503 20.96 -0.90 4.29
C LYS A 503 19.82 0.07 3.93
N VAL A 504 18.84 0.22 4.81
CA VAL A 504 17.67 1.12 4.63
C VAL A 504 18.13 2.56 4.39
N LYS A 505 19.07 3.07 5.19
CA LYS A 505 19.66 4.39 5.02
C LYS A 505 20.32 4.58 3.65
N ASN A 506 21.03 3.56 3.18
CA ASN A 506 21.86 3.66 1.99
C ASN A 506 21.10 3.31 0.69
N ALA A 507 20.01 2.55 0.78
CA ALA A 507 19.25 2.08 -0.37
C ALA A 507 18.80 3.20 -1.32
N PRO A 508 18.28 4.37 -0.87
CA PRO A 508 17.89 5.43 -1.78
C PRO A 508 19.04 5.95 -2.64
N ALA A 509 20.19 6.24 -2.04
CA ALA A 509 21.35 6.73 -2.76
C ALA A 509 21.90 5.67 -3.75
N GLN A 510 21.87 4.39 -3.39
CA GLN A 510 22.28 3.30 -4.27
C GLN A 510 21.30 3.11 -5.42
N MET A 511 20.00 3.23 -5.17
CA MET A 511 18.98 3.21 -6.23
C MET A 511 19.16 4.37 -7.21
N GLU A 512 19.30 5.59 -6.72
CA GLU A 512 19.52 6.78 -7.56
C GLU A 512 20.81 6.69 -8.40
N ALA A 513 21.88 6.14 -7.84
CA ALA A 513 23.17 6.05 -8.52
C ALA A 513 23.25 4.93 -9.55
N ASN A 514 22.58 3.80 -9.31
CA ASN A 514 22.82 2.57 -10.07
C ASN A 514 21.65 2.16 -10.95
N CYS A 515 20.40 2.44 -10.58
CA CYS A 515 19.24 2.01 -11.34
C CYS A 515 19.16 2.74 -12.69
N LYS A 516 19.14 1.99 -13.77
CA LYS A 516 19.06 2.54 -15.14
C LYS A 516 17.64 2.95 -15.55
N ASN A 517 16.62 2.50 -14.82
CA ASN A 517 15.24 2.86 -15.10
C ASN A 517 14.88 4.19 -14.44
N ALA A 518 15.08 5.29 -15.18
CA ALA A 518 14.79 6.63 -14.69
C ALA A 518 13.30 6.87 -14.36
N LEU A 519 12.38 6.18 -15.04
CA LEU A 519 10.94 6.27 -14.76
C LEU A 519 10.61 5.61 -13.41
N LEU A 520 11.19 4.46 -13.12
CA LEU A 520 11.05 3.78 -11.84
C LEU A 520 11.56 4.66 -10.69
N ILE A 521 12.76 5.22 -10.85
CA ILE A 521 13.32 6.13 -9.84
C ILE A 521 12.41 7.35 -9.63
N LYS A 522 11.88 7.93 -10.71
CA LYS A 522 10.96 9.06 -10.60
C LYS A 522 9.72 8.71 -9.77
N GLU A 523 9.12 7.55 -9.99
CA GLU A 523 7.94 7.09 -9.25
C GLU A 523 8.26 6.75 -7.79
N LEU A 524 9.38 6.08 -7.52
CA LEU A 524 9.74 5.63 -6.17
C LEU A 524 10.36 6.72 -5.28
N ARG A 525 10.88 7.80 -5.86
CA ARG A 525 11.66 8.83 -5.14
C ARG A 525 11.01 9.36 -3.86
N PRO A 526 9.68 9.66 -3.81
CA PRO A 526 9.06 10.12 -2.59
C PRO A 526 9.19 9.11 -1.43
N TRP A 527 8.92 7.84 -1.70
CA TRP A 527 9.04 6.76 -0.70
C TRP A 527 10.49 6.46 -0.35
N LEU A 528 11.39 6.43 -1.33
CA LEU A 528 12.82 6.24 -1.10
C LEU A 528 13.39 7.33 -0.19
N THR A 529 12.95 8.58 -0.36
CA THR A 529 13.37 9.70 0.49
C THR A 529 13.00 9.45 1.96
N GLU A 530 11.74 9.09 2.23
CA GLU A 530 11.28 8.81 3.59
C GLU A 530 11.90 7.52 4.15
N PHE A 531 12.16 6.52 3.30
CA PHE A 531 12.86 5.31 3.67
C PHE A 531 14.29 5.56 4.15
N GLY A 532 15.04 6.42 3.46
CA GLY A 532 16.38 6.84 3.90
C GLY A 532 16.36 7.59 5.23
N LYS A 533 15.36 8.46 5.43
CA LYS A 533 15.14 9.14 6.71
C LYS A 533 14.83 8.13 7.84
N LEU A 534 14.00 7.12 7.57
CA LEU A 534 13.71 6.05 8.51
C LEU A 534 14.99 5.28 8.91
N GLY A 535 15.84 4.96 7.94
CA GLY A 535 17.15 4.34 8.21
C GLY A 535 18.02 5.18 9.14
N ASN A 536 18.07 6.50 8.90
CA ASN A 536 18.79 7.41 9.77
C ASN A 536 18.21 7.47 11.18
N ARG A 537 16.86 7.57 11.32
CA ARG A 537 16.20 7.56 12.63
C ARG A 537 16.48 6.25 13.37
N GLY A 538 16.39 5.13 12.68
CA GLY A 538 16.70 3.82 13.24
C GLY A 538 18.12 3.71 13.78
N LEU A 539 19.13 4.12 13.01
CA LEU A 539 20.53 4.12 13.46
C LEU A 539 20.78 5.02 14.68
N LYS A 540 20.17 6.21 14.69
CA LYS A 540 20.21 7.08 15.87
C LYS A 540 19.54 6.41 17.07
N THR A 541 18.43 5.72 16.87
CA THR A 541 17.74 4.97 17.94
C THR A 541 18.63 3.84 18.49
N MET A 542 19.35 3.11 17.62
CA MET A 542 20.31 2.11 18.07
C MET A 542 21.44 2.71 18.94
N GLN A 543 21.93 3.90 18.59
CA GLN A 543 22.89 4.62 19.42
C GLN A 543 22.28 5.06 20.75
N LEU A 544 21.05 5.61 20.72
CA LEU A 544 20.35 6.05 21.93
C LEU A 544 20.12 4.89 22.93
N ILE A 545 19.84 3.70 22.45
CA ILE A 545 19.71 2.51 23.31
C ILE A 545 21.02 2.25 24.06
N LYS A 546 22.18 2.45 23.42
CA LYS A 546 23.48 2.32 24.08
C LYS A 546 23.68 3.38 25.16
N GLU A 547 23.41 4.66 24.84
CA GLU A 547 23.54 5.77 25.81
C GLU A 547 22.59 5.61 26.99
N TYR A 548 21.35 5.22 26.75
CA TYR A 548 20.34 4.95 27.76
C TYR A 548 20.78 3.81 28.72
N LYS A 549 21.29 2.70 28.17
CA LYS A 549 21.76 1.56 28.96
C LYS A 549 23.07 1.87 29.72
N ALA A 550 23.92 2.71 29.17
CA ALA A 550 25.15 3.18 29.83
C ALA A 550 24.87 4.19 30.97
N GLY A 551 23.65 4.75 31.03
CA GLY A 551 23.28 5.78 31.99
C GLY A 551 23.87 7.16 31.68
N ASN A 552 24.20 7.43 30.43
CA ASN A 552 24.71 8.72 29.94
C ASN A 552 23.56 9.70 29.74
N ASP A 553 22.98 10.18 30.85
CA ASP A 553 21.71 10.93 30.87
C ASP A 553 21.69 12.14 29.94
N GLN A 554 22.76 12.95 29.94
CA GLN A 554 22.89 14.12 29.07
C GLN A 554 22.93 13.72 27.58
N ALA A 555 23.80 12.80 27.20
CA ALA A 555 23.93 12.34 25.82
C ALA A 555 22.66 11.63 25.32
N PHE A 556 22.03 10.86 26.21
CA PHE A 556 20.75 10.24 25.92
C PHE A 556 19.67 11.26 25.64
N TRP A 557 19.44 12.23 26.51
CA TRP A 557 18.36 13.20 26.35
C TRP A 557 18.57 14.11 25.15
N ASP A 558 19.81 14.61 24.95
CA ASP A 558 20.17 15.38 23.75
C ASP A 558 19.89 14.59 22.45
N GLY A 559 20.31 13.34 22.41
CA GLY A 559 20.06 12.47 21.27
C GLY A 559 18.58 12.16 21.08
N TYR A 560 17.83 11.91 22.17
CA TYR A 560 16.40 11.62 22.14
C TYR A 560 15.61 12.77 21.51
N VAL A 561 15.76 14.00 22.01
CA VAL A 561 15.00 15.16 21.48
C VAL A 561 15.34 15.49 20.03
N ASN A 562 16.58 15.20 19.60
CA ASN A 562 17.05 15.42 18.23
C ASN A 562 16.73 14.24 17.27
N ASN A 563 16.28 13.11 17.79
CA ASN A 563 15.82 11.98 16.97
C ASN A 563 14.29 11.89 16.86
N ARG A 564 13.54 12.73 17.55
CA ARG A 564 12.09 12.83 17.38
C ARG A 564 11.75 13.38 15.98
N MET A 565 10.70 12.89 15.41
CA MET A 565 10.13 13.46 14.18
C MET A 565 9.48 14.80 14.51
N SER A 566 9.75 15.81 13.70
CA SER A 566 8.98 17.05 13.72
C SER A 566 7.57 16.82 13.15
N LYS A 567 6.65 17.77 13.32
CA LYS A 567 5.32 17.70 12.71
C LYS A 567 5.42 17.59 11.18
N GLU A 568 6.37 18.30 10.58
CA GLU A 568 6.65 18.25 9.14
C GLU A 568 7.18 16.88 8.71
N ASP A 569 8.08 16.26 9.50
CA ASP A 569 8.59 14.92 9.23
C ASP A 569 7.49 13.88 9.34
N VAL A 570 6.61 13.97 10.34
CA VAL A 570 5.45 13.09 10.47
C VAL A 570 4.53 13.25 9.25
N ALA A 571 4.19 14.50 8.87
CA ALA A 571 3.33 14.78 7.72
C ALA A 571 3.94 14.30 6.40
N ALA A 572 5.26 14.36 6.22
CA ALA A 572 5.96 13.84 5.05
C ALA A 572 5.94 12.32 5.02
N TYR A 573 6.23 11.67 6.14
CA TYR A 573 6.19 10.21 6.27
C TYR A 573 4.77 9.65 6.04
N GLU A 574 3.74 10.31 6.62
CA GLU A 574 2.34 9.87 6.45
C GLU A 574 1.87 9.86 4.98
N LYS A 575 2.55 10.60 4.10
CA LYS A 575 2.25 10.61 2.66
C LYS A 575 2.97 9.50 1.88
N HIS A 576 4.09 8.99 2.38
CA HIS A 576 4.95 8.06 1.63
C HIS A 576 5.57 7.02 2.57
N LYS A 577 4.74 6.13 3.09
CA LYS A 577 5.11 5.16 4.13
C LYS A 577 5.85 3.94 3.59
N SER A 578 6.87 3.53 4.32
CA SER A 578 7.52 2.22 4.21
C SER A 578 7.98 1.79 5.61
N GLY A 579 8.23 0.51 5.82
CA GLY A 579 8.69 -0.01 7.10
C GLY A 579 7.62 0.02 8.19
N THR A 580 6.35 -0.04 7.84
CA THR A 580 5.20 0.22 8.71
C THR A 580 4.93 -0.89 9.73
N MET A 581 5.43 -2.10 9.54
CA MET A 581 5.21 -3.22 10.47
C MET A 581 6.38 -3.50 11.41
N VAL A 582 7.61 -3.22 11.00
CA VAL A 582 8.81 -3.57 11.77
C VAL A 582 9.65 -2.34 12.10
N LEU A 583 10.13 -1.60 11.09
CA LEU A 583 11.16 -0.58 11.28
C LEU A 583 10.62 0.68 11.95
N GLN A 584 9.53 1.24 11.46
CA GLN A 584 8.93 2.44 12.05
C GLN A 584 8.36 2.14 13.44
N PRO A 585 7.60 1.04 13.68
CA PRO A 585 7.16 0.66 15.01
C PRO A 585 8.31 0.42 15.98
N PHE A 586 9.42 -0.17 15.55
CA PHE A 586 10.59 -0.34 16.39
C PHE A 586 11.16 1.02 16.84
N TYR A 587 11.36 1.94 15.89
CA TYR A 587 11.80 3.31 16.18
C TYR A 587 10.90 3.97 17.22
N GLU A 588 9.60 4.02 16.95
CA GLU A 588 8.64 4.70 17.82
C GLU A 588 8.52 4.06 19.21
N GLN A 589 8.41 2.72 19.25
CA GLN A 589 8.30 1.99 20.51
C GLN A 589 9.57 2.15 21.36
N SER A 590 10.75 2.10 20.73
CA SER A 590 12.01 2.27 21.45
C SER A 590 12.17 3.68 22.02
N MET A 591 11.79 4.71 21.25
CA MET A 591 11.78 6.10 21.70
C MET A 591 10.84 6.29 22.91
N ASP A 592 9.62 5.77 22.82
CA ASP A 592 8.62 5.85 23.89
C ASP A 592 9.07 5.09 25.16
N ASP A 593 9.60 3.88 24.99
CA ASP A 593 10.06 3.07 26.12
C ASP A 593 11.26 3.71 26.83
N MET A 594 12.22 4.29 26.07
CA MET A 594 13.35 4.99 26.63
C MET A 594 12.94 6.26 27.38
N ALA A 595 12.08 7.10 26.80
CA ALA A 595 11.57 8.29 27.48
C ALA A 595 10.83 7.96 28.76
N SER A 596 9.95 6.93 28.69
CA SER A 596 9.20 6.47 29.87
C SER A 596 10.10 5.91 30.96
N GLY A 597 11.10 5.12 30.60
CA GLY A 597 12.09 4.58 31.53
C GLY A 597 12.97 5.66 32.13
N PHE A 598 13.36 6.67 31.35
CA PHE A 598 14.14 7.81 31.79
C PHE A 598 13.38 8.66 32.82
N PHE A 599 12.11 9.00 32.52
CA PHE A 599 11.24 9.70 33.45
C PHE A 599 11.06 8.91 34.75
N LYS A 600 10.83 7.60 34.67
CA LYS A 600 10.74 6.74 35.87
C LYS A 600 12.04 6.71 36.66
N LYS A 601 13.21 6.72 36.01
CA LYS A 601 14.52 6.82 36.67
C LYS A 601 14.64 8.12 37.46
N LEU A 602 14.20 9.24 36.89
CA LEU A 602 14.30 10.57 37.52
C LEU A 602 13.28 10.78 38.64
N THR A 603 12.08 10.24 38.51
CA THR A 603 10.95 10.56 39.40
C THR A 603 10.50 9.42 40.30
N GLY A 604 10.88 8.17 39.98
CA GLY A 604 10.29 6.95 40.59
C GLY A 604 8.87 6.64 40.13
N LYS A 605 8.24 7.49 39.31
CA LYS A 605 6.84 7.35 38.85
C LYS A 605 6.74 6.74 37.45
N VAL A 606 5.65 6.04 37.19
CA VAL A 606 5.27 5.67 35.80
C VAL A 606 4.72 6.91 35.11
N PRO A 607 5.20 7.29 33.91
CA PRO A 607 4.76 8.49 33.23
C PRO A 607 3.27 8.41 32.82
N ALA A 608 2.64 9.57 32.62
CA ALA A 608 1.27 9.68 32.11
C ALA A 608 1.24 9.51 30.57
N PHE A 609 1.91 8.49 30.10
CA PHE A 609 1.97 8.09 28.68
C PHE A 609 0.98 6.95 28.44
N TYR A 610 -0.06 7.22 27.64
CA TYR A 610 -1.18 6.30 27.42
C TYR A 610 -1.07 5.61 26.06
N LYS A 611 -1.60 4.38 26.00
CA LYS A 611 -1.64 3.58 24.75
C LYS A 611 -3.07 3.32 24.34
N GLY A 612 -3.37 3.49 23.05
CA GLY A 612 -4.67 3.16 22.49
C GLY A 612 -4.96 1.65 22.58
N ILE A 613 -6.14 1.30 23.02
CA ILE A 613 -6.64 -0.07 23.12
C ILE A 613 -8.08 -0.14 22.64
N GLY A 614 -8.48 -1.28 22.08
CA GLY A 614 -9.86 -1.45 21.63
C GLY A 614 -10.07 -2.66 20.74
N THR A 615 -11.21 -2.67 20.07
CA THR A 615 -11.61 -3.73 19.14
C THR A 615 -10.97 -3.60 17.75
N TYR A 616 -10.57 -2.39 17.37
CA TYR A 616 -10.05 -2.11 16.04
C TYR A 616 -8.55 -2.43 15.92
N ALA A 617 -8.16 -3.06 14.81
CA ALA A 617 -6.76 -3.40 14.53
C ALA A 617 -5.87 -2.14 14.41
N THR A 618 -6.40 -1.04 13.92
CA THR A 618 -5.73 0.25 13.78
C THR A 618 -5.26 0.85 15.10
N LEU A 619 -5.85 0.46 16.24
CA LEU A 619 -5.36 0.86 17.57
C LEU A 619 -3.99 0.27 17.94
N LYS A 620 -3.56 -0.77 17.22
CA LYS A 620 -2.23 -1.36 17.38
C LYS A 620 -1.18 -0.68 16.50
N THR A 621 -1.59 0.25 15.67
CA THR A 621 -0.71 1.04 14.80
C THR A 621 -0.37 2.38 15.45
N THR A 622 0.55 3.11 14.86
CA THR A 622 0.96 4.44 15.30
C THR A 622 -0.16 5.48 15.24
N GLN A 623 -1.19 5.25 14.43
CA GLN A 623 -2.36 6.14 14.35
C GLN A 623 -3.07 6.36 15.69
N SER A 624 -3.01 5.39 16.60
CA SER A 624 -3.62 5.53 17.92
C SER A 624 -2.97 6.63 18.78
N LYS A 625 -1.74 7.05 18.46
CA LYS A 625 -1.05 8.14 19.17
C LYS A 625 -1.75 9.49 19.00
N ALA A 626 -2.44 9.70 17.87
CA ALA A 626 -3.23 10.91 17.63
C ALA A 626 -4.32 11.17 18.70
N MET A 627 -4.72 10.17 19.48
CA MET A 627 -5.63 10.38 20.61
C MET A 627 -4.97 11.04 21.83
N PHE A 628 -3.62 11.04 21.90
CA PHE A 628 -2.85 11.40 23.08
C PHE A 628 -1.74 12.42 22.79
N ASP A 629 -1.70 12.99 21.58
CA ASP A 629 -0.67 13.96 21.16
C ASP A 629 -0.97 15.40 21.54
N ASN A 630 -2.12 15.62 22.21
CA ASN A 630 -2.63 16.91 22.65
C ASN A 630 -2.90 17.91 21.49
N ASP A 631 -3.06 17.41 20.28
CA ASP A 631 -3.40 18.18 19.10
C ASP A 631 -4.80 17.78 18.58
N SER A 632 -5.80 18.62 18.87
CA SER A 632 -7.19 18.37 18.44
C SER A 632 -7.39 18.47 16.90
N THR A 633 -6.36 18.79 16.14
CA THR A 633 -6.40 18.80 14.67
C THR A 633 -6.00 17.45 14.07
N THR A 634 -5.33 16.59 14.83
CA THR A 634 -5.07 15.19 14.51
C THR A 634 -6.21 14.31 15.01
N TYR A 635 -6.30 13.10 14.48
CA TYR A 635 -7.29 12.13 14.95
C TYR A 635 -6.90 10.69 14.65
N TYR A 636 -7.31 9.81 15.52
CA TYR A 636 -7.37 8.37 15.26
C TYR A 636 -8.66 8.03 14.51
N THR A 637 -8.62 7.07 13.59
CA THR A 637 -9.81 6.49 12.95
C THR A 637 -9.82 4.97 13.01
N SER A 638 -11.01 4.40 13.21
CA SER A 638 -11.19 2.94 13.24
C SER A 638 -10.83 2.24 11.93
N GLY A 639 -10.91 2.96 10.80
CA GLY A 639 -10.69 2.39 9.46
C GLY A 639 -11.77 1.38 9.02
N ASN A 640 -12.72 1.08 9.89
CA ASN A 640 -13.81 0.11 9.67
C ASN A 640 -15.13 0.65 10.24
N SER A 641 -16.24 0.12 9.71
CA SER A 641 -17.57 0.40 10.23
C SER A 641 -17.70 -0.03 11.68
N GLN A 642 -18.38 0.82 12.46
CA GLN A 642 -18.64 0.56 13.86
C GLN A 642 -19.79 -0.43 14.08
N ASN A 643 -19.61 -1.38 14.98
CA ASN A 643 -20.61 -2.37 15.36
C ASN A 643 -21.00 -2.24 16.84
N THR A 644 -22.15 -2.78 17.20
CA THR A 644 -22.57 -2.88 18.61
C THR A 644 -21.54 -3.67 19.40
N GLY A 645 -21.07 -3.11 20.50
CA GLY A 645 -20.05 -3.71 21.36
C GLY A 645 -18.62 -3.28 21.05
N ASP A 646 -18.36 -2.60 19.93
CA ASP A 646 -17.05 -2.02 19.64
C ASP A 646 -16.68 -0.97 20.70
N TRP A 647 -15.37 -0.82 20.90
CA TRP A 647 -14.87 0.13 21.88
C TRP A 647 -13.49 0.67 21.54
N ILE A 648 -13.23 1.88 22.01
CA ILE A 648 -11.96 2.58 21.93
C ILE A 648 -11.60 3.04 23.33
N GLY A 649 -10.34 2.89 23.73
CA GLY A 649 -9.92 3.25 25.09
C GLY A 649 -8.43 3.49 25.23
N ALA A 650 -8.02 3.73 26.47
CA ALA A 650 -6.66 3.98 26.89
C ALA A 650 -6.19 2.96 27.94
N ASP A 651 -4.98 2.46 27.80
CA ASP A 651 -4.20 1.83 28.89
C ASP A 651 -3.32 2.91 29.54
N LEU A 652 -3.54 3.17 30.80
CA LEU A 652 -2.84 4.20 31.57
C LEU A 652 -1.45 3.77 32.04
N GLY A 653 -1.01 2.56 31.67
CA GLY A 653 0.28 1.99 32.03
C GLY A 653 0.36 1.41 33.45
N CYS A 654 -0.36 1.97 34.40
CA CYS A 654 -0.52 1.48 35.76
C CYS A 654 -1.90 1.84 36.30
N VAL A 655 -2.23 1.34 37.48
CA VAL A 655 -3.46 1.78 38.19
C VAL A 655 -3.26 3.23 38.67
N ARG A 656 -4.22 4.07 38.35
CA ARG A 656 -4.26 5.50 38.70
C ARG A 656 -5.58 5.84 39.35
N SER A 657 -5.55 6.82 40.25
CA SER A 657 -6.75 7.43 40.77
C SER A 657 -7.30 8.41 39.74
N VAL A 658 -8.45 8.12 39.17
CA VAL A 658 -9.06 8.86 38.05
C VAL A 658 -10.25 9.64 38.53
N SER A 659 -10.21 10.97 38.37
CA SER A 659 -11.28 11.90 38.75
C SER A 659 -11.88 12.64 37.54
N GLU A 660 -11.23 12.61 36.39
CA GLU A 660 -11.69 13.31 35.17
C GLU A 660 -11.30 12.57 33.92
N VAL A 661 -12.21 12.48 32.94
CA VAL A 661 -11.98 11.96 31.59
C VAL A 661 -12.62 12.92 30.59
N ARG A 662 -11.85 13.36 29.61
CA ARG A 662 -12.32 14.19 28.49
C ARG A 662 -12.02 13.45 27.18
N ILE A 663 -13.05 13.27 26.36
CA ILE A 663 -12.90 12.61 25.06
C ILE A 663 -13.58 13.46 23.99
N LEU A 664 -12.84 13.77 22.94
CA LEU A 664 -13.33 14.47 21.77
C LEU A 664 -13.34 13.49 20.59
N GLN A 665 -14.52 13.07 20.19
CA GLN A 665 -14.75 12.19 19.05
C GLN A 665 -14.91 12.99 17.74
N GLY A 666 -14.94 12.29 16.59
CA GLY A 666 -15.08 12.89 15.25
C GLY A 666 -13.74 13.31 14.66
N ARG A 667 -13.74 13.69 13.37
CA ARG A 667 -12.53 14.10 12.65
C ARG A 667 -12.21 15.59 12.79
N ASN A 668 -13.23 16.40 13.07
CA ASN A 668 -13.10 17.84 13.27
C ASN A 668 -14.22 18.37 14.17
N SER A 669 -14.17 19.64 14.52
CA SER A 669 -15.14 20.26 15.45
C SER A 669 -16.57 20.40 14.91
N VAL A 670 -16.77 20.18 13.61
CA VAL A 670 -18.07 20.29 12.93
C VAL A 670 -18.61 18.92 12.53
N ASP A 671 -17.74 17.92 12.46
CA ASP A 671 -18.08 16.57 12.06
C ASP A 671 -18.60 15.78 13.25
N ASP A 672 -19.92 15.61 13.27
CA ASP A 672 -20.63 14.75 14.21
C ASP A 672 -20.96 13.37 13.62
N VAL A 673 -20.36 13.00 12.48
CA VAL A 673 -20.68 11.78 11.75
C VAL A 673 -19.84 10.60 12.24
N ASP A 674 -18.53 10.78 12.38
CA ASP A 674 -17.59 9.70 12.67
C ASP A 674 -17.34 9.54 14.17
N TYR A 675 -18.39 9.22 14.95
CA TYR A 675 -18.32 8.98 16.38
C TYR A 675 -19.28 7.88 16.82
N PHE A 676 -19.09 7.36 18.01
CA PHE A 676 -20.06 6.46 18.64
C PHE A 676 -21.25 7.29 19.17
N ASP A 677 -22.34 7.21 18.48
CA ASP A 677 -23.56 8.01 18.76
C ASP A 677 -24.36 7.53 19.99
N ASN A 678 -24.08 6.32 20.45
CA ASN A 678 -24.69 5.72 21.63
C ASN A 678 -23.63 4.93 22.38
N THR A 679 -23.13 5.48 23.49
CA THR A 679 -21.99 4.92 24.22
C THR A 679 -22.21 4.87 25.73
N VAL A 680 -21.31 4.18 26.40
CA VAL A 680 -21.07 4.25 27.83
C VAL A 680 -19.57 4.43 28.06
N LEU A 681 -19.21 5.28 29.04
CA LEU A 681 -17.83 5.38 29.52
C LEU A 681 -17.64 4.37 30.65
N GLU A 682 -16.58 3.57 30.54
CA GLU A 682 -16.28 2.47 31.46
C GLU A 682 -14.82 2.47 31.88
N TYR A 683 -14.51 1.91 33.04
CA TYR A 683 -13.16 1.67 33.54
C TYR A 683 -12.95 0.24 34.00
N SER A 684 -11.69 -0.18 34.05
CA SER A 684 -11.27 -1.51 34.49
C SER A 684 -9.88 -1.49 35.15
N LEU A 685 -9.63 -2.44 36.04
CA LEU A 685 -8.30 -2.70 36.61
C LEU A 685 -7.51 -3.73 35.79
N ASP A 686 -8.21 -4.68 35.15
CA ASP A 686 -7.64 -5.90 34.58
C ASP A 686 -7.98 -6.10 33.08
N LYS A 687 -8.74 -5.18 32.49
CA LYS A 687 -9.26 -5.24 31.12
C LYS A 687 -10.30 -6.36 30.88
N LYS A 688 -10.71 -7.07 31.91
CA LYS A 688 -11.72 -8.12 31.86
C LYS A 688 -13.04 -7.67 32.46
N GLU A 689 -13.00 -7.18 33.69
CA GLU A 689 -14.19 -6.64 34.36
C GLU A 689 -14.27 -5.12 34.16
N TRP A 690 -15.38 -4.66 33.62
CA TRP A 690 -15.64 -3.26 33.33
C TRP A 690 -16.79 -2.70 34.16
N LYS A 691 -16.59 -1.53 34.72
CA LYS A 691 -17.57 -0.81 35.49
C LYS A 691 -17.92 0.50 34.80
N ALA A 692 -19.20 0.84 34.75
CA ALA A 692 -19.67 2.07 34.14
C ALA A 692 -19.33 3.31 35.00
N LEU A 693 -18.78 4.33 34.35
CA LEU A 693 -18.62 5.68 34.92
C LEU A 693 -19.82 6.57 34.62
N THR A 694 -20.51 6.30 33.51
CA THR A 694 -21.68 7.05 33.09
C THR A 694 -22.85 6.12 32.82
N GLY A 695 -24.06 6.67 32.75
CA GLY A 695 -25.16 6.04 32.06
C GLY A 695 -24.95 6.06 30.54
N GLU A 696 -25.96 5.70 29.77
CA GLU A 696 -26.01 5.77 28.33
C GLU A 696 -25.85 7.22 27.83
N LEU A 697 -24.87 7.49 27.00
CA LEU A 697 -24.58 8.78 26.38
C LEU A 697 -25.08 8.75 24.93
N LYS A 698 -26.11 9.56 24.61
CA LYS A 698 -26.70 9.61 23.26
C LYS A 698 -26.30 10.88 22.53
N LYS A 699 -25.82 10.74 21.30
CA LYS A 699 -25.42 11.82 20.41
C LYS A 699 -24.42 12.81 21.02
N GLN A 700 -23.51 12.29 21.85
CA GLN A 700 -22.46 13.10 22.50
C GLN A 700 -21.10 12.76 21.88
N TYR A 701 -20.60 13.61 21.00
CA TYR A 701 -19.25 13.48 20.47
C TYR A 701 -18.18 14.13 21.38
N ILE A 702 -18.59 15.00 22.32
CA ILE A 702 -17.75 15.52 23.41
C ILE A 702 -18.23 14.85 24.70
N ILE A 703 -17.36 14.09 25.32
CA ILE A 703 -17.62 13.43 26.60
C ILE A 703 -16.74 14.06 27.66
N ASN A 704 -17.37 14.66 28.67
CA ASN A 704 -16.69 15.19 29.83
C ASN A 704 -17.27 14.51 31.06
N TRP A 705 -16.47 13.71 31.74
CA TRP A 705 -16.81 13.07 32.98
C TRP A 705 -15.92 13.60 34.11
N LYS A 706 -16.46 13.99 35.23
CA LYS A 706 -15.72 14.46 36.40
C LYS A 706 -16.43 13.98 37.68
N THR A 707 -15.64 13.69 38.72
CA THR A 707 -16.14 13.24 40.01
C THR A 707 -15.25 13.75 41.14
N ASP A 708 -15.88 13.99 42.31
CA ASP A 708 -15.17 14.28 43.57
C ASP A 708 -14.78 13.00 44.33
N SER A 709 -15.24 11.82 43.85
CA SER A 709 -14.89 10.52 44.41
C SER A 709 -14.13 9.71 43.36
N PRO A 710 -12.79 9.87 43.26
CA PRO A 710 -11.97 9.23 42.25
C PRO A 710 -12.09 7.70 42.25
N VAL A 711 -11.93 7.09 41.06
CA VAL A 711 -11.92 5.65 40.90
C VAL A 711 -10.52 5.14 40.58
N GLU A 712 -10.15 4.00 41.13
CA GLU A 712 -8.92 3.33 40.75
C GLU A 712 -9.11 2.63 39.41
N ALA A 713 -8.35 3.01 38.37
CA ALA A 713 -8.44 2.47 37.02
C ALA A 713 -7.05 2.32 36.38
N ARG A 714 -6.87 1.26 35.61
CA ARG A 714 -5.77 1.13 34.66
C ARG A 714 -6.26 1.30 33.23
N TYR A 715 -7.50 0.93 32.97
CA TYR A 715 -8.08 0.99 31.62
C TYR A 715 -9.35 1.81 31.62
N ILE A 716 -9.50 2.66 30.62
CA ILE A 716 -10.69 3.47 30.40
C ILE A 716 -11.13 3.29 28.94
N ARG A 717 -12.43 3.19 28.71
CA ARG A 717 -12.97 3.06 27.34
C ARG A 717 -14.31 3.75 27.15
N ILE A 718 -14.58 4.12 25.91
CA ILE A 718 -15.93 4.31 25.39
C ILE A 718 -16.35 3.06 24.65
N LYS A 719 -17.50 2.51 24.98
CA LYS A 719 -18.05 1.32 24.35
C LYS A 719 -19.34 1.68 23.63
N LYS A 720 -19.44 1.27 22.35
CA LYS A 720 -20.66 1.47 21.58
C LYS A 720 -21.76 0.56 22.09
N LEU A 721 -22.91 1.17 22.39
CA LEU A 721 -24.17 0.51 22.63
C LEU A 721 -24.92 0.29 21.29
N LYS A 722 -26.10 -0.30 21.35
CA LYS A 722 -26.91 -0.59 20.17
C LYS A 722 -27.32 0.70 19.46
N SER A 723 -26.98 0.82 18.20
CA SER A 723 -27.45 1.86 17.28
C SER A 723 -27.37 1.39 15.83
N ASP A 724 -28.07 2.10 14.95
CA ASP A 724 -28.05 1.80 13.49
C ASP A 724 -26.89 2.50 12.76
N LYS A 725 -26.13 3.33 13.45
CA LYS A 725 -25.00 4.05 12.87
C LYS A 725 -23.86 3.10 12.54
N ARG A 726 -23.38 3.16 11.28
CA ARG A 726 -22.34 2.29 10.75
C ARG A 726 -21.10 3.01 10.24
N ASN A 727 -21.04 4.32 10.37
CA ASN A 727 -19.88 5.12 9.99
C ASN A 727 -18.61 4.65 10.73
N TRP A 728 -17.46 5.08 10.30
CA TRP A 728 -16.24 4.89 11.06
C TRP A 728 -16.30 5.64 12.37
N ALA A 729 -15.48 5.27 13.34
CA ALA A 729 -15.29 6.00 14.57
C ALA A 729 -13.94 6.71 14.54
N ALA A 730 -13.93 7.98 14.93
CA ALA A 730 -12.73 8.78 15.07
C ALA A 730 -12.65 9.40 16.46
N VAL A 731 -11.43 9.55 17.00
CA VAL A 731 -11.15 10.18 18.29
C VAL A 731 -9.97 11.12 18.11
N ARG A 732 -10.18 12.40 18.43
CA ARG A 732 -9.17 13.46 18.37
C ARG A 732 -8.36 13.59 19.65
N THR A 733 -9.04 13.53 20.80
CA THR A 733 -8.36 13.57 22.08
C THR A 733 -8.98 12.58 23.05
N PHE A 734 -8.15 11.99 23.91
CA PHE A 734 -8.54 11.11 24.99
C PHE A 734 -7.69 11.44 26.23
N GLU A 735 -8.19 12.35 27.05
CA GLU A 735 -7.48 12.87 28.22
C GLU A 735 -8.00 12.21 29.49
N VAL A 736 -7.09 11.83 30.38
CA VAL A 736 -7.41 11.30 31.71
C VAL A 736 -6.66 12.13 32.73
N ASN A 737 -7.38 12.72 33.67
CA ASN A 737 -6.86 13.69 34.66
C ASN A 737 -6.01 14.77 33.99
N PRO A 738 -6.52 15.53 33.02
CA PRO A 738 -5.71 16.54 32.34
C PRO A 738 -5.07 17.51 33.34
N THR A 739 -3.82 17.85 33.14
CA THR A 739 -3.12 18.85 33.95
C THR A 739 -3.68 20.22 33.65
N THR A 740 -4.15 20.91 34.68
CA THR A 740 -4.73 22.24 34.58
C THR A 740 -4.15 23.13 35.69
N PRO A 741 -4.09 24.45 35.52
CA PRO A 741 -3.48 25.34 36.52
C PRO A 741 -4.06 25.22 37.93
N ASP A 742 -5.35 24.90 38.06
CA ASP A 742 -6.03 24.71 39.34
C ASP A 742 -5.71 23.40 40.06
N ARG A 743 -5.06 22.47 39.36
CA ARG A 743 -4.59 21.19 39.92
C ARG A 743 -3.14 21.21 40.36
N LEU A 744 -2.40 22.25 39.97
CA LEU A 744 -1.04 22.43 40.45
C LEU A 744 -1.00 22.97 41.87
N SER A 745 -0.03 22.52 42.66
CA SER A 745 0.21 23.02 44.01
C SER A 745 0.93 24.39 44.06
N PHE A 746 1.29 24.93 42.91
CA PHE A 746 2.03 26.18 42.70
C PHE A 746 1.42 26.96 41.52
N THR A 747 1.76 28.24 41.43
CA THR A 747 1.32 29.09 40.31
C THR A 747 2.19 28.92 39.09
N VAL A 748 1.60 29.00 37.92
CA VAL A 748 2.30 29.08 36.62
C VAL A 748 1.78 30.31 35.88
N GLU A 749 2.68 31.05 35.25
CA GLU A 749 2.36 32.17 34.38
C GLU A 749 3.13 32.00 33.09
N ALA A 750 2.46 31.87 31.96
CA ALA A 750 3.00 31.70 30.63
C ALA A 750 2.15 32.43 29.58
N LYS A 751 2.72 32.71 28.42
CA LYS A 751 2.02 33.32 27.29
C LYS A 751 0.83 32.46 26.82
N ASP A 752 1.03 31.15 26.75
CA ASP A 752 0.01 30.14 26.52
C ASP A 752 -0.05 29.20 27.73
N MET A 753 -1.04 29.46 28.58
CA MET A 753 -1.23 28.70 29.82
C MET A 753 -1.66 27.27 29.59
N GLN A 754 -2.42 27.01 28.51
CA GLN A 754 -2.89 25.66 28.22
C GLN A 754 -1.73 24.80 27.72
N ALA A 755 -0.94 25.32 26.79
CA ALA A 755 0.24 24.63 26.29
C ALA A 755 1.29 24.42 27.39
N ALA A 756 1.51 25.41 28.28
CA ALA A 756 2.49 25.32 29.36
C ALA A 756 2.21 24.15 30.33
N MET A 757 0.97 23.66 30.41
CA MET A 757 0.64 22.50 31.24
C MET A 757 1.31 21.20 30.80
N TYR A 758 1.75 21.09 29.53
CA TYR A 758 2.54 19.96 29.04
C TYR A 758 3.96 19.89 29.61
N GLY A 759 4.45 20.94 30.25
CA GLY A 759 5.68 20.89 31.02
C GLY A 759 5.53 20.34 32.44
N PHE A 760 4.30 19.95 32.85
CA PHE A 760 3.96 19.51 34.19
C PHE A 760 3.00 18.31 34.20
N ASP A 761 2.81 17.64 33.07
CA ASP A 761 1.79 16.61 32.89
C ASP A 761 2.29 15.17 33.20
N GLU A 762 3.51 15.04 33.69
CA GLU A 762 4.16 13.77 33.97
C GLU A 762 4.31 12.89 32.71
N ASN A 763 4.39 13.49 31.52
CA ASN A 763 4.53 12.80 30.24
C ASN A 763 5.73 13.31 29.44
N PRO A 764 6.91 12.66 29.48
CA PRO A 764 8.11 13.11 28.78
C PRO A 764 8.02 13.02 27.25
N CYS A 765 6.91 12.51 26.72
CA CYS A 765 6.65 12.43 25.29
C CYS A 765 5.85 13.63 24.76
N THR A 766 5.23 14.42 25.63
CA THR A 766 4.58 15.70 25.30
C THR A 766 5.53 16.86 25.50
N SER A 767 5.25 18.00 24.93
CA SER A 767 6.05 19.21 25.08
C SER A 767 5.27 20.44 24.65
N PHE A 768 5.77 21.62 25.05
CA PHE A 768 5.26 22.88 24.52
C PHE A 768 6.41 23.81 24.11
N ALA A 769 6.16 24.63 23.10
CA ALA A 769 7.10 25.66 22.69
C ALA A 769 6.98 26.88 23.64
N ASN A 770 8.01 27.10 24.46
CA ASN A 770 8.12 28.33 25.21
C ASN A 770 8.72 29.43 24.33
N GLU A 771 7.97 30.46 24.08
CA GLU A 771 8.40 31.64 23.33
C GLU A 771 8.25 32.88 24.22
N GLY A 772 9.20 33.10 25.09
CA GLY A 772 9.19 34.22 26.03
C GLY A 772 9.50 33.80 27.46
N THR A 773 8.66 34.20 28.40
CA THR A 773 8.86 33.97 29.82
C THR A 773 7.84 32.97 30.37
N LEU A 774 8.33 31.88 30.95
CA LEU A 774 7.57 31.00 31.82
C LEU A 774 7.97 31.32 33.28
N THR A 775 7.00 31.65 34.13
CA THR A 775 7.24 31.85 35.57
C THR A 775 6.45 30.81 36.34
N MET A 776 7.11 30.14 37.31
CA MET A 776 6.47 29.18 38.21
C MET A 776 6.78 29.48 39.66
N GLY A 777 5.80 29.27 40.52
CA GLY A 777 5.98 29.31 41.96
C GLY A 777 6.80 28.11 42.43
N VAL A 778 7.60 28.31 43.49
CA VAL A 778 8.34 27.21 44.11
C VAL A 778 7.46 26.46 45.07
N GLU A 779 7.33 25.14 44.84
CA GLU A 779 6.59 24.24 45.77
C GLU A 779 7.27 24.15 47.13
N LYS A 780 6.50 23.83 48.14
CA LYS A 780 7.02 23.55 49.48
C LYS A 780 7.93 22.32 49.46
N ASP A 781 9.06 22.38 50.16
CA ASP A 781 10.02 21.29 50.31
C ASP A 781 10.83 20.89 49.01
N VAL A 782 10.70 21.67 47.94
CA VAL A 782 11.50 21.49 46.72
C VAL A 782 12.87 22.15 46.88
N LYS A 783 13.91 21.39 46.53
CA LYS A 783 15.31 21.84 46.62
C LYS A 783 15.86 22.27 45.25
N GLY A 784 15.26 21.83 44.16
CA GLY A 784 15.68 22.12 42.81
C GLY A 784 14.66 21.62 41.77
N TYR A 785 15.00 21.81 40.52
CA TYR A 785 14.22 21.33 39.38
C TYR A 785 15.13 20.66 38.36
N THR A 786 14.72 19.50 37.85
CA THR A 786 15.28 18.91 36.66
C THR A 786 14.46 19.33 35.45
N LEU A 787 15.11 19.90 34.43
CA LEU A 787 14.50 20.37 33.18
C LEU A 787 14.80 19.39 32.05
N LEU A 788 13.78 18.96 31.35
CA LEU A 788 13.83 18.20 30.11
C LEU A 788 13.45 19.13 28.96
N LEU A 789 14.42 19.50 28.13
CA LEU A 789 14.30 20.56 27.12
C LEU A 789 14.77 20.09 25.75
N LYS A 790 14.38 20.83 24.71
CA LYS A 790 15.08 20.88 23.43
C LYS A 790 15.40 22.32 23.11
N LEU A 791 16.68 22.61 22.97
CA LEU A 791 17.18 23.93 22.61
C LEU A 791 17.52 23.96 21.11
N ALA A 792 17.20 25.05 20.43
CA ALA A 792 17.68 25.26 19.08
C ALA A 792 19.23 25.46 19.11
N PRO A 793 19.94 25.06 18.06
CA PRO A 793 21.40 25.19 18.02
C PRO A 793 21.88 26.63 18.35
N GLY A 794 22.78 26.74 19.34
CA GLY A 794 23.32 28.02 19.78
C GLY A 794 22.35 28.90 20.57
N LYS A 795 21.21 28.39 20.99
CA LYS A 795 20.25 29.08 21.87
C LYS A 795 20.39 28.57 23.30
N SER A 796 20.02 29.44 24.24
CA SER A 796 19.98 29.13 25.67
C SER A 796 18.73 29.74 26.30
N LEU A 797 18.29 29.18 27.42
CA LEU A 797 17.33 29.81 28.31
C LEU A 797 18.04 30.54 29.42
N VAL A 798 17.50 31.66 29.89
CA VAL A 798 17.94 32.34 31.10
C VAL A 798 17.00 31.95 32.23
N CYS A 799 17.52 31.22 33.21
CA CYS A 799 16.82 30.92 34.45
C CYS A 799 17.08 32.00 35.49
N ARG A 800 16.01 32.63 35.99
CA ARG A 800 16.09 33.56 37.12
C ARG A 800 15.36 33.00 38.31
N GLN A 801 15.95 33.03 39.47
CA GLN A 801 15.33 32.68 40.70
C GLN A 801 14.96 33.99 41.47
N LEU A 802 13.71 34.15 41.84
CA LEU A 802 13.20 35.37 42.45
C LEU A 802 12.68 35.10 43.85
N ASN A 803 12.79 36.08 44.72
CA ASN A 803 12.14 36.04 46.03
C ASN A 803 10.63 36.35 45.93
N ALA A 804 9.89 36.25 47.06
CA ALA A 804 8.46 36.53 47.08
C ALA A 804 8.08 37.98 46.68
N LYS A 805 9.06 38.94 46.71
CA LYS A 805 8.86 40.33 46.25
C LYS A 805 9.27 40.56 44.80
N GLY A 806 9.63 39.50 44.05
CA GLY A 806 10.04 39.60 42.66
C GLY A 806 11.50 40.04 42.41
N LYS A 807 12.31 40.19 43.47
CA LYS A 807 13.74 40.52 43.35
C LYS A 807 14.53 39.28 42.88
N VAL A 808 15.34 39.43 41.87
CA VAL A 808 16.26 38.37 41.37
C VAL A 808 17.31 38.04 42.44
N LEU A 809 17.42 36.75 42.75
CA LEU A 809 18.41 36.24 43.71
C LEU A 809 19.55 35.53 43.00
N ALA A 810 19.29 34.86 41.88
CA ALA A 810 20.27 34.17 41.04
C ALA A 810 19.85 34.20 39.58
N THR A 811 20.83 34.13 38.70
CA THR A 811 20.62 33.99 37.25
C THR A 811 21.58 32.93 36.74
N THR A 812 21.09 32.00 35.95
CA THR A 812 21.86 30.91 35.36
C THR A 812 21.49 30.77 33.89
N ASN A 813 22.46 30.64 33.01
CA ASN A 813 22.23 30.27 31.60
C ASN A 813 22.10 28.76 31.49
N ILE A 814 21.09 28.31 30.74
CA ILE A 814 20.83 26.91 30.43
C ILE A 814 21.07 26.71 28.94
N ASP A 815 22.14 26.00 28.64
CA ASP A 815 22.59 25.66 27.28
C ASP A 815 22.58 24.15 27.00
N GLN A 816 22.03 23.37 27.92
CA GLN A 816 21.90 21.90 27.83
C GLN A 816 20.44 21.48 27.83
N SER A 817 20.12 20.43 27.06
CA SER A 817 18.74 19.90 26.95
C SER A 817 18.31 19.12 28.21
N PHE A 818 19.25 18.62 29.01
CA PHE A 818 19.03 18.02 30.33
C PHE A 818 19.82 18.86 31.37
N CYS A 819 19.11 19.44 32.28
CA CYS A 819 19.72 20.39 33.22
C CYS A 819 19.07 20.27 34.60
N LYS A 820 19.88 20.42 35.65
CA LYS A 820 19.44 20.54 37.04
C LYS A 820 19.67 21.96 37.56
N ILE A 821 18.69 22.49 38.27
CA ILE A 821 18.70 23.81 38.87
C ILE A 821 18.51 23.65 40.36
N ASP A 822 19.56 23.95 41.16
CA ASP A 822 19.44 24.02 42.59
C ASP A 822 18.81 25.36 43.01
N LEU A 823 17.88 25.32 43.96
CA LEU A 823 17.20 26.52 44.44
C LEU A 823 18.07 27.24 45.46
N VAL A 824 18.27 28.54 45.26
CA VAL A 824 18.93 29.38 46.24
C VAL A 824 18.01 29.69 47.42
N LYS A 825 18.58 29.92 48.59
CA LYS A 825 17.83 30.23 49.80
C LYS A 825 16.90 31.42 49.58
N LYS A 826 15.62 31.27 49.95
CA LYS A 826 14.52 32.25 49.78
C LYS A 826 14.00 32.39 48.33
N ALA A 827 14.39 31.55 47.37
CA ALA A 827 13.70 31.48 46.09
C ALA A 827 12.22 31.16 46.33
N ALA A 828 11.33 31.94 45.72
CA ALA A 828 9.88 31.79 45.78
C ALA A 828 9.28 31.61 44.41
N LYS A 829 10.00 32.02 43.36
CA LYS A 829 9.62 31.83 41.94
C LYS A 829 10.85 31.45 41.12
N VAL A 830 10.64 30.65 40.11
CA VAL A 830 11.62 30.38 39.04
C VAL A 830 11.04 30.92 37.75
N GLN A 831 11.85 31.63 36.98
CA GLN A 831 11.52 32.22 35.70
C GLN A 831 12.45 31.71 34.63
N LEU A 832 11.88 31.16 33.53
CA LEU A 832 12.65 30.69 32.37
C LEU A 832 12.32 31.62 31.20
N ASP A 833 13.34 32.38 30.77
CA ASP A 833 13.24 33.34 29.66
C ASP A 833 13.95 32.80 28.41
N GLY A 834 13.29 32.85 27.27
CA GLY A 834 13.87 32.49 25.99
C GLY A 834 12.99 31.50 25.21
N SER A 835 13.56 30.99 24.11
CA SER A 835 12.86 30.03 23.22
C SER A 835 13.42 28.63 23.43
N ALA A 836 12.57 27.70 23.82
CA ALA A 836 12.86 26.28 23.94
C ALA A 836 11.59 25.44 23.81
N GLU A 837 11.73 24.21 23.41
CA GLU A 837 10.68 23.20 23.59
C GLU A 837 10.88 22.58 24.97
N ILE A 838 9.91 22.70 25.86
CA ILE A 838 9.94 22.18 27.23
C ILE A 838 9.09 20.93 27.31
N PHE A 839 9.69 19.80 27.73
CA PHE A 839 9.02 18.51 27.88
C PHE A 839 8.53 18.31 29.30
N GLU A 840 9.43 18.51 30.29
CA GLU A 840 9.06 18.34 31.68
C GLU A 840 9.90 19.25 32.61
N ILE A 841 9.28 19.76 33.64
CA ILE A 841 9.89 20.48 34.75
C ILE A 841 9.63 19.67 36.01
N ILE A 842 10.61 18.88 36.43
CA ILE A 842 10.50 17.88 37.48
C ILE A 842 11.00 18.46 38.81
N PRO A 843 10.18 18.56 39.86
CA PRO A 843 10.64 19.05 41.16
C PRO A 843 11.51 18.01 41.88
N GLU A 844 12.65 18.45 42.41
CA GLU A 844 13.52 17.66 43.28
C GLU A 844 13.24 17.95 44.74
N LYS A 845 12.70 16.94 45.46
CA LYS A 845 12.30 17.05 46.87
C LYS A 845 13.38 16.61 47.86
#